data_6712d613bc43012e63608cc14733541c
#
_entry.id   6712d613bc43012e63608cc14733541c
#
_cell.length_a   1.000
_cell.length_b   1.000
_cell.length_c   1.000
_cell.angle_alpha   90.00
_cell.angle_beta   90.00
_cell.angle_gamma   90.00
#
_symmetry.space_group_name_H-M   'P 1'
#
loop_
_entity.id
_entity.type
_entity.pdbx_description
1 polymer ?
#
loop_
_entity_poly.entity_id
_entity_poly.type
_entity_poly.pdbx_seq_one_letter_code
_entity_poly.pdbx_strand_id
1 'polypeptide(L)'
;LIGQFGEQKRIPAHYEDLPQSFIDALLAAEDDGFFEHSGIDFLGLARAVSELVATGSKQSGGSTITMQVARNFFLTLDQTFIRKFTEILLALEIEQRLSKEEILELYVNRVFLGHRSYGFETAAQTYYGRSLSELSVAEHAMLAGVPQAPSRNNPLSNPKRSEIRRNWILGRMLSLDMIDRATHDEAVASTDIASFNGLKVEVDADYVAEMARQFAVERLGSKAYTDGYAVYTTVDGDLQQAARDAVIDGLITYDNRHGWRGPEQQHPPLEKETPEASEKRWRSALRAMPVIADLRPAIVTELLEDGARVLLRDGSNGFLSWREDLRRIRRYLDEDRRTGSAQTLSDLLSVGDLIRVSEKDDSLRLAQVPRVQGALVSLDPSDGSVKALVGGMGFVLSKFNRATQAKRQPGSNFKAFLYAAALENGIHPATLINDAPVVVGNLTDEDLWRPENDSGRFYGPTRVREALTFSRNLVSIRVLQQLGVRKLVEMAARVGFDVKDMQPNLTLALGTHAYTPLEVASGYAAIANGGFKVEPWLIDRIEDVDGNIIYEADPVIACSACERQVSDDEFLEASRIEDLLQDPEPEFREAPRIIDERVTYVLTSMLEDVIQRGTGRRARVLERNDLAGKTGTTNGPRDAWFSGYNRDLVTTTWVGFDDYSLMGRREFGGTAALPIWIDFMRVALSPESAAAEIPPGVVRLRIDKESGQRTDSQSSSMWEVFLQEFTPNNQRGRNNADAEDLDGLF
;
A
#
# COMPACT_ATOMS: atom_id res chain seq x y z
N LEU A 1 -4.29 -7.57 10.04
CA LEU A 1 -5.40 -6.66 9.67
C LEU A 1 -4.84 -5.38 9.05
N ILE A 2 -5.32 -4.97 7.85
CA ILE A 2 -4.87 -3.78 7.11
C ILE A 2 -5.90 -2.63 7.08
N GLY A 3 -7.15 -2.90 7.40
CA GLY A 3 -8.18 -1.87 7.45
C GLY A 3 -9.52 -2.39 7.93
N GLN A 4 -10.38 -1.48 8.33
CA GLN A 4 -11.75 -1.76 8.75
C GLN A 4 -12.66 -0.66 8.20
N PHE A 5 -13.72 -1.05 7.51
CA PHE A 5 -14.69 -0.15 6.90
C PHE A 5 -16.10 -0.43 7.43
N GLY A 6 -16.93 0.61 7.46
CA GLY A 6 -18.30 0.56 7.98
C GLY A 6 -18.49 1.55 9.14
N GLU A 7 -19.74 1.98 9.31
CA GLU A 7 -20.10 2.93 10.37
C GLU A 7 -20.37 2.24 11.71
N GLN A 8 -20.68 0.95 11.68
CA GLN A 8 -21.16 0.19 12.82
C GLN A 8 -20.36 -1.11 12.95
N LYS A 9 -19.81 -1.33 14.15
CA LYS A 9 -19.21 -2.61 14.51
C LYS A 9 -20.27 -3.39 15.29
N ARG A 10 -20.55 -4.64 14.89
CA ARG A 10 -21.51 -5.52 15.56
C ARG A 10 -20.95 -6.92 15.65
N ILE A 11 -21.02 -7.49 16.84
CA ILE A 11 -20.82 -8.91 17.11
C ILE A 11 -22.13 -9.37 17.73
N PRO A 12 -22.91 -10.21 17.03
CA PRO A 12 -24.18 -10.69 17.58
C PRO A 12 -23.94 -11.54 18.84
N ALA A 13 -24.85 -11.44 19.80
CA ALA A 13 -24.92 -12.28 20.98
C ALA A 13 -26.33 -12.88 21.06
N HIS A 14 -26.45 -14.19 21.24
CA HIS A 14 -27.71 -14.84 21.46
C HIS A 14 -28.13 -14.74 22.91
N TYR A 15 -29.45 -14.70 23.17
CA TYR A 15 -29.97 -14.58 24.54
C TYR A 15 -29.43 -15.69 25.46
N GLU A 16 -29.32 -16.92 24.94
CA GLU A 16 -28.84 -18.10 25.66
C GLU A 16 -27.37 -17.97 26.13
N ASP A 17 -26.57 -17.13 25.46
CA ASP A 17 -25.14 -16.89 25.76
C ASP A 17 -24.95 -15.73 26.75
N LEU A 18 -26.02 -14.97 27.08
CA LEU A 18 -25.88 -13.81 27.94
C LEU A 18 -25.72 -14.23 29.43
N PRO A 19 -24.68 -13.74 30.13
CA PRO A 19 -24.50 -13.99 31.55
C PRO A 19 -25.66 -13.42 32.36
N GLN A 20 -26.18 -14.18 33.35
CA GLN A 20 -27.24 -13.70 34.23
C GLN A 20 -26.88 -12.39 34.92
N SER A 21 -25.66 -12.23 35.41
CA SER A 21 -25.17 -10.99 36.05
C SER A 21 -25.18 -9.79 35.10
N PHE A 22 -25.03 -10.00 33.78
CA PHE A 22 -25.17 -8.95 32.79
C PHE A 22 -26.67 -8.59 32.59
N ILE A 23 -27.54 -9.59 32.47
CA ILE A 23 -28.99 -9.39 32.35
C ILE A 23 -29.47 -8.59 33.57
N ASP A 24 -29.11 -9.00 34.77
CA ASP A 24 -29.47 -8.33 36.02
C ASP A 24 -28.99 -6.88 36.07
N ALA A 25 -27.74 -6.62 35.67
CA ALA A 25 -27.17 -5.27 35.60
C ALA A 25 -27.93 -4.39 34.58
N LEU A 26 -28.28 -4.94 33.44
CA LEU A 26 -29.00 -4.25 32.38
C LEU A 26 -30.44 -3.90 32.82
N LEU A 27 -31.15 -4.87 33.40
CA LEU A 27 -32.49 -4.65 33.92
C LEU A 27 -32.48 -3.63 35.07
N ALA A 28 -31.57 -3.74 36.02
CA ALA A 28 -31.41 -2.78 37.09
C ALA A 28 -31.12 -1.36 36.60
N ALA A 29 -30.43 -1.23 35.44
CA ALA A 29 -30.05 0.04 34.85
C ALA A 29 -31.15 0.71 34.03
N GLU A 30 -31.96 -0.08 33.26
CA GLU A 30 -32.83 0.41 32.21
C GLU A 30 -34.33 0.10 32.46
N ASP A 31 -34.68 -1.12 33.01
CA ASP A 31 -36.05 -1.56 33.09
C ASP A 31 -36.21 -2.77 34.07
N ASP A 32 -36.30 -2.51 35.37
CA ASP A 32 -36.35 -3.54 36.41
C ASP A 32 -37.61 -4.41 36.38
N GLY A 33 -38.68 -3.91 35.76
CA GLY A 33 -39.96 -4.64 35.57
C GLY A 33 -40.12 -5.27 34.17
N PHE A 34 -39.05 -5.38 33.38
CA PHE A 34 -39.10 -5.79 31.97
C PHE A 34 -39.89 -7.09 31.74
N PHE A 35 -39.71 -8.12 32.55
CA PHE A 35 -40.39 -9.39 32.42
C PHE A 35 -41.84 -9.38 32.95
N GLU A 36 -42.27 -8.31 33.66
CA GLU A 36 -43.59 -8.24 34.32
C GLU A 36 -44.61 -7.44 33.51
N HIS A 37 -44.20 -6.43 32.75
CA HIS A 37 -45.08 -5.57 31.97
C HIS A 37 -45.17 -5.98 30.49
N SER A 38 -46.23 -5.53 29.78
CA SER A 38 -46.43 -5.78 28.35
C SER A 38 -46.01 -4.60 27.48
N GLY A 39 -44.71 -4.24 27.52
CA GLY A 39 -44.11 -3.20 26.70
C GLY A 39 -44.17 -1.79 27.28
N ILE A 40 -45.01 -1.53 28.25
CA ILE A 40 -45.14 -0.23 28.94
C ILE A 40 -45.21 -0.46 30.44
N ASP A 41 -44.31 0.18 31.17
CA ASP A 41 -44.44 0.28 32.64
C ASP A 41 -45.31 1.50 33.00
N PHE A 42 -46.58 1.28 33.21
CA PHE A 42 -47.54 2.33 33.58
C PHE A 42 -47.23 2.94 34.96
N LEU A 43 -46.71 2.15 35.92
CA LEU A 43 -46.38 2.62 37.26
C LEU A 43 -45.10 3.49 37.22
N GLY A 44 -44.09 3.05 36.49
CA GLY A 44 -42.90 3.83 36.25
C GLY A 44 -43.16 5.13 35.50
N LEU A 45 -44.05 5.09 34.49
CA LEU A 45 -44.46 6.30 33.76
C LEU A 45 -45.21 7.29 34.68
N ALA A 46 -46.14 6.83 35.51
CA ALA A 46 -46.84 7.67 36.48
C ALA A 46 -45.88 8.28 37.53
N ARG A 47 -44.90 7.51 38.01
CA ARG A 47 -43.85 7.97 38.91
C ARG A 47 -43.01 9.06 38.23
N ALA A 48 -42.51 8.84 36.99
CA ALA A 48 -41.72 9.81 36.24
C ALA A 48 -42.47 11.12 35.99
N VAL A 49 -43.79 11.07 35.69
CA VAL A 49 -44.64 12.26 35.53
C VAL A 49 -44.82 12.99 36.87
N SER A 50 -45.01 12.27 37.98
CA SER A 50 -45.17 12.87 39.29
C SER A 50 -43.87 13.55 39.76
N GLU A 51 -42.74 12.97 39.52
CA GLU A 51 -41.40 13.55 39.81
C GLU A 51 -41.13 14.84 38.97
N LEU A 52 -41.49 14.79 37.68
CA LEU A 52 -41.34 15.95 36.78
C LEU A 52 -42.21 17.13 37.27
N VAL A 53 -43.47 16.87 37.68
CA VAL A 53 -44.35 17.89 38.24
C VAL A 53 -43.86 18.40 39.59
N ALA A 54 -43.33 17.55 40.42
CA ALA A 54 -42.87 17.91 41.78
C ALA A 54 -41.52 18.66 41.76
N THR A 55 -40.61 18.35 40.86
CA THR A 55 -39.22 18.88 40.86
C THR A 55 -38.93 19.83 39.70
N GLY A 56 -39.78 19.93 38.71
CA GLY A 56 -39.59 20.74 37.51
C GLY A 56 -38.44 20.22 36.61
N SER A 57 -37.85 19.10 36.92
CA SER A 57 -36.72 18.51 36.19
C SER A 57 -36.91 16.99 35.97
N LYS A 58 -36.49 16.50 34.81
CA LYS A 58 -36.57 15.07 34.46
C LYS A 58 -35.52 14.31 35.29
N GLN A 59 -35.93 13.59 36.34
CA GLN A 59 -35.04 12.84 37.24
C GLN A 59 -35.02 11.33 36.92
N SER A 60 -36.14 10.74 36.50
CA SER A 60 -36.22 9.33 36.12
C SER A 60 -36.69 9.16 34.66
N GLY A 61 -36.29 8.03 34.02
CA GLY A 61 -36.69 7.69 32.65
C GLY A 61 -37.90 6.73 32.67
N GLY A 62 -38.98 7.12 32.03
CA GLY A 62 -40.19 6.24 31.87
C GLY A 62 -40.23 5.52 30.51
N SER A 63 -39.11 5.11 29.96
CA SER A 63 -39.04 4.35 28.70
C SER A 63 -38.53 2.96 28.96
N THR A 64 -39.31 1.94 28.57
CA THR A 64 -38.97 0.52 28.70
C THR A 64 -37.96 0.08 27.64
N ILE A 65 -37.32 -1.09 27.84
CA ILE A 65 -36.42 -1.73 26.87
C ILE A 65 -37.18 -1.91 25.53
N THR A 66 -38.45 -2.40 25.55
CA THR A 66 -39.25 -2.58 24.35
C THR A 66 -39.51 -1.27 23.60
N MET A 67 -39.76 -0.15 24.31
CA MET A 67 -39.87 1.17 23.68
C MET A 67 -38.53 1.63 23.06
N GLN A 68 -37.42 1.27 23.67
CA GLN A 68 -36.09 1.56 23.12
C GLN A 68 -35.78 0.73 21.86
N VAL A 69 -36.21 -0.56 21.83
CA VAL A 69 -36.16 -1.39 20.62
C VAL A 69 -37.01 -0.76 19.52
N ALA A 70 -38.28 -0.40 19.80
CA ALA A 70 -39.15 0.27 18.83
C ALA A 70 -38.52 1.52 18.24
N ARG A 71 -37.90 2.35 19.08
CA ARG A 71 -37.18 3.55 18.66
C ARG A 71 -35.96 3.25 17.76
N ASN A 72 -35.15 2.28 18.16
CA ASN A 72 -33.87 1.98 17.49
C ASN A 72 -34.06 1.30 16.12
N PHE A 73 -35.19 0.63 15.89
CA PHE A 73 -35.44 -0.08 14.63
C PHE A 73 -36.36 0.67 13.66
N PHE A 74 -37.31 1.46 14.17
CA PHE A 74 -38.41 1.95 13.33
C PHE A 74 -38.56 3.46 13.29
N LEU A 75 -37.85 4.22 14.12
CA LEU A 75 -38.08 5.66 14.27
C LEU A 75 -36.81 6.49 14.03
N THR A 76 -37.02 7.75 13.61
CA THR A 76 -35.93 8.74 13.48
C THR A 76 -35.56 9.36 14.83
N LEU A 77 -34.40 10.01 14.92
CA LEU A 77 -33.88 10.60 16.17
C LEU A 77 -34.58 11.89 16.61
N ASP A 78 -35.58 12.38 15.86
CA ASP A 78 -36.32 13.63 16.15
C ASP A 78 -37.13 13.51 17.44
N GLN A 79 -36.98 14.49 18.35
CA GLN A 79 -37.67 14.48 19.65
C GLN A 79 -39.05 15.18 19.53
N THR A 80 -40.07 14.44 19.09
CA THR A 80 -41.44 14.94 19.00
C THR A 80 -42.39 14.12 19.84
N PHE A 81 -43.51 14.73 20.28
CA PHE A 81 -44.57 14.00 21.00
C PHE A 81 -45.23 12.93 20.15
N ILE A 82 -45.35 13.14 18.84
CA ILE A 82 -45.90 12.17 17.89
C ILE A 82 -45.01 10.93 17.88
N ARG A 83 -43.70 11.10 17.83
CA ARG A 83 -42.75 9.97 17.88
C ARG A 83 -42.88 9.18 19.18
N LYS A 84 -43.03 9.87 20.35
CA LYS A 84 -43.22 9.17 21.62
C LYS A 84 -44.49 8.34 21.67
N PHE A 85 -45.59 8.85 21.08
CA PHE A 85 -46.81 8.07 20.94
C PHE A 85 -46.65 6.87 20.01
N THR A 86 -45.93 7.02 18.91
CA THR A 86 -45.59 5.96 17.98
C THR A 86 -44.69 4.88 18.64
N GLU A 87 -43.72 5.29 19.48
CA GLU A 87 -42.90 4.34 20.28
C GLU A 87 -43.81 3.42 21.15
N ILE A 88 -44.79 4.03 21.81
CA ILE A 88 -45.74 3.27 22.69
C ILE A 88 -46.54 2.25 21.87
N LEU A 89 -47.13 2.66 20.74
CA LEU A 89 -47.89 1.76 19.89
C LEU A 89 -47.06 0.63 19.32
N LEU A 90 -45.84 0.94 18.85
CA LEU A 90 -44.91 -0.08 18.34
C LEU A 90 -44.44 -1.02 19.46
N ALA A 91 -44.21 -0.53 20.67
CA ALA A 91 -43.81 -1.37 21.79
C ALA A 91 -44.90 -2.42 22.13
N LEU A 92 -46.17 -1.99 22.11
CA LEU A 92 -47.30 -2.92 22.29
C LEU A 92 -47.41 -3.97 21.17
N GLU A 93 -47.15 -3.57 19.92
CA GLU A 93 -47.17 -4.47 18.77
C GLU A 93 -46.00 -5.49 18.82
N ILE A 94 -44.80 -5.03 19.21
CA ILE A 94 -43.60 -5.86 19.38
C ILE A 94 -43.87 -6.95 20.42
N GLU A 95 -44.42 -6.60 21.59
CA GLU A 95 -44.72 -7.54 22.68
C GLU A 95 -45.80 -8.56 22.32
N GLN A 96 -46.64 -8.27 21.32
CA GLN A 96 -47.62 -9.26 20.82
C GLN A 96 -46.99 -10.29 19.88
N ARG A 97 -45.86 -9.99 19.29
CA ARG A 97 -45.21 -10.80 18.24
C ARG A 97 -43.95 -11.51 18.68
N LEU A 98 -43.22 -10.96 19.65
CA LEU A 98 -41.92 -11.46 20.09
C LEU A 98 -41.97 -11.82 21.59
N SER A 99 -41.21 -12.82 21.98
CA SER A 99 -40.98 -13.13 23.40
C SER A 99 -40.11 -12.08 24.07
N LYS A 100 -40.06 -12.10 25.40
CA LYS A 100 -39.21 -11.20 26.17
C LYS A 100 -37.72 -11.44 25.91
N GLU A 101 -37.34 -12.68 25.72
CA GLU A 101 -35.99 -13.11 25.35
C GLU A 101 -35.60 -12.56 24.00
N GLU A 102 -36.44 -12.68 22.98
CA GLU A 102 -36.22 -12.14 21.64
C GLU A 102 -36.10 -10.60 21.65
N ILE A 103 -36.94 -9.91 22.44
CA ILE A 103 -36.90 -8.45 22.59
C ILE A 103 -35.58 -8.02 23.25
N LEU A 104 -35.13 -8.75 24.28
CA LEU A 104 -33.88 -8.45 24.98
C LEU A 104 -32.69 -8.70 24.07
N GLU A 105 -32.68 -9.78 23.28
CA GLU A 105 -31.65 -10.07 22.26
C GLU A 105 -31.57 -8.96 21.23
N LEU A 106 -32.68 -8.49 20.70
CA LEU A 106 -32.70 -7.35 19.77
C LEU A 106 -32.12 -6.07 20.39
N TYR A 107 -32.44 -5.80 21.66
CA TYR A 107 -31.92 -4.66 22.38
C TYR A 107 -30.41 -4.76 22.57
N VAL A 108 -29.92 -5.89 23.10
CA VAL A 108 -28.54 -6.17 23.39
C VAL A 108 -27.65 -6.02 22.13
N ASN A 109 -28.16 -6.40 20.99
CA ASN A 109 -27.44 -6.37 19.70
C ASN A 109 -27.53 -5.02 18.96
N ARG A 110 -28.45 -4.12 19.34
CA ARG A 110 -28.71 -2.89 18.56
C ARG A 110 -28.27 -1.60 19.23
N VAL A 111 -28.19 -1.59 20.55
CA VAL A 111 -27.95 -0.35 21.29
C VAL A 111 -26.55 0.21 21.01
N PHE A 112 -26.46 1.53 20.83
CA PHE A 112 -25.19 2.22 20.64
C PHE A 112 -24.49 2.49 21.97
N LEU A 113 -23.23 2.10 22.09
CA LEU A 113 -22.42 2.13 23.29
C LEU A 113 -21.16 3.02 23.21
N GLY A 114 -21.04 3.83 22.15
CA GLY A 114 -19.85 4.68 21.92
C GLY A 114 -18.77 3.95 21.14
N HIS A 115 -17.73 4.69 20.70
CA HIS A 115 -16.59 4.16 19.91
C HIS A 115 -17.00 3.24 18.76
N ARG A 116 -18.08 3.59 18.02
CA ARG A 116 -18.71 2.80 16.94
C ARG A 116 -19.25 1.42 17.35
N SER A 117 -19.29 1.11 18.66
CA SER A 117 -19.79 -0.16 19.16
C SER A 117 -21.31 -0.16 19.21
N TYR A 118 -21.94 -1.06 18.47
CA TYR A 118 -23.34 -1.36 18.50
C TYR A 118 -23.52 -2.80 19.02
N GLY A 119 -24.25 -2.93 20.14
CA GLY A 119 -24.40 -4.17 20.90
C GLY A 119 -23.35 -4.35 22.00
N PHE A 120 -23.75 -5.10 23.04
CA PHE A 120 -22.97 -5.26 24.26
C PHE A 120 -21.77 -6.18 24.10
N GLU A 121 -21.86 -7.23 23.29
CA GLU A 121 -20.70 -8.08 22.97
C GLU A 121 -19.62 -7.27 22.27
N THR A 122 -20.01 -6.43 21.31
CA THR A 122 -19.08 -5.50 20.65
C THR A 122 -18.45 -4.52 21.63
N ALA A 123 -19.22 -4.02 22.61
CA ALA A 123 -18.71 -3.10 23.62
C ALA A 123 -17.76 -3.81 24.59
N ALA A 124 -18.05 -5.05 24.99
CA ALA A 124 -17.16 -5.88 25.81
C ALA A 124 -15.81 -6.08 25.15
N GLN A 125 -15.79 -6.46 23.87
CA GLN A 125 -14.56 -6.56 23.07
C GLN A 125 -13.85 -5.21 22.94
N THR A 126 -14.59 -4.12 22.71
CA THR A 126 -13.99 -2.79 22.49
C THR A 126 -13.39 -2.22 23.76
N TYR A 127 -14.02 -2.42 24.92
CA TYR A 127 -13.59 -1.80 26.19
C TYR A 127 -12.71 -2.70 27.04
N TYR A 128 -12.87 -4.02 26.93
CA TYR A 128 -12.15 -4.98 27.78
C TYR A 128 -11.35 -6.03 27.01
N GLY A 129 -11.52 -6.15 25.67
CA GLY A 129 -10.83 -7.15 24.84
C GLY A 129 -11.25 -8.59 25.14
N ARG A 130 -12.40 -8.78 25.76
CA ARG A 130 -12.95 -10.07 26.20
C ARG A 130 -14.42 -10.20 25.82
N SER A 131 -14.90 -11.44 25.70
CA SER A 131 -16.32 -11.71 25.50
C SER A 131 -17.14 -11.22 26.72
N LEU A 132 -18.41 -10.89 26.47
CA LEU A 132 -19.34 -10.48 27.52
C LEU A 132 -19.44 -11.56 28.60
N SER A 133 -19.36 -12.84 28.27
CA SER A 133 -19.39 -13.96 29.20
C SER A 133 -18.16 -14.04 30.14
N GLU A 134 -17.07 -13.42 29.81
CA GLU A 134 -15.82 -13.42 30.57
C GLU A 134 -15.69 -12.23 31.53
N LEU A 135 -16.65 -11.31 31.48
CA LEU A 135 -16.61 -10.09 32.27
C LEU A 135 -17.11 -10.33 33.70
N SER A 136 -16.60 -9.54 34.64
CA SER A 136 -17.03 -9.50 36.03
C SER A 136 -18.35 -8.73 36.21
N VAL A 137 -19.00 -8.92 37.38
CA VAL A 137 -20.21 -8.16 37.73
C VAL A 137 -20.00 -6.64 37.68
N ALA A 138 -18.81 -6.15 38.08
CA ALA A 138 -18.46 -4.74 38.01
C ALA A 138 -18.40 -4.24 36.56
N GLU A 139 -17.82 -5.03 35.66
CA GLU A 139 -17.70 -4.70 34.23
C GLU A 139 -19.05 -4.77 33.52
N HIS A 140 -19.90 -5.76 33.90
CA HIS A 140 -21.29 -5.82 33.42
C HIS A 140 -22.08 -4.56 33.82
N ALA A 141 -21.99 -4.13 35.08
CA ALA A 141 -22.63 -2.91 35.55
C ALA A 141 -22.06 -1.65 34.87
N MET A 142 -20.76 -1.66 34.55
CA MET A 142 -20.13 -0.57 33.78
C MET A 142 -20.74 -0.46 32.38
N LEU A 143 -20.82 -1.56 31.66
CA LEU A 143 -21.42 -1.61 30.30
C LEU A 143 -22.90 -1.25 30.32
N ALA A 144 -23.67 -1.78 31.27
CA ALA A 144 -25.09 -1.45 31.46
C ALA A 144 -25.35 0.02 31.73
N GLY A 145 -24.36 0.77 32.22
CA GLY A 145 -24.45 2.20 32.47
C GLY A 145 -24.25 3.11 31.23
N VAL A 146 -23.71 2.56 30.15
CA VAL A 146 -23.33 3.33 28.94
C VAL A 146 -24.56 3.79 28.12
N PRO A 147 -25.61 2.99 27.86
CA PRO A 147 -26.71 3.33 26.96
C PRO A 147 -27.40 4.67 27.28
N GLN A 148 -27.52 5.01 28.55
CA GLN A 148 -28.16 6.24 29.00
C GLN A 148 -27.52 7.51 28.39
N ALA A 149 -26.17 7.52 28.25
CA ALA A 149 -25.42 8.62 27.68
C ALA A 149 -24.07 8.12 27.12
N PRO A 150 -24.02 7.52 25.93
CA PRO A 150 -22.87 6.76 25.39
C PRO A 150 -21.56 7.55 25.30
N SER A 151 -21.61 8.87 25.20
CA SER A 151 -20.43 9.75 25.22
C SER A 151 -20.04 10.22 26.61
N ARG A 152 -20.99 10.30 27.55
CA ARG A 152 -20.78 10.86 28.89
C ARG A 152 -20.52 9.80 29.95
N ASN A 153 -21.19 8.65 29.85
CA ASN A 153 -21.04 7.52 30.75
C ASN A 153 -20.08 6.45 30.16
N ASN A 154 -19.12 6.88 29.38
CA ASN A 154 -18.20 6.02 28.67
C ASN A 154 -16.91 5.85 29.51
N PRO A 155 -16.47 4.61 29.80
CA PRO A 155 -15.32 4.36 30.67
C PRO A 155 -14.02 4.92 30.13
N LEU A 156 -13.84 5.01 28.79
CA LEU A 156 -12.64 5.59 28.19
C LEU A 156 -12.67 7.12 28.16
N SER A 157 -13.84 7.71 27.84
CA SER A 157 -13.95 9.17 27.67
C SER A 157 -14.12 9.91 28.99
N ASN A 158 -14.81 9.30 29.96
CA ASN A 158 -15.12 9.89 31.27
C ASN A 158 -15.10 8.84 32.41
N PRO A 159 -13.94 8.27 32.77
CA PRO A 159 -13.82 7.18 33.73
C PRO A 159 -14.53 7.43 35.05
N LYS A 160 -14.30 8.59 35.69
CA LYS A 160 -14.92 8.96 36.98
C LYS A 160 -16.44 8.98 36.96
N ARG A 161 -17.03 9.48 35.88
CA ARG A 161 -18.49 9.54 35.74
C ARG A 161 -19.09 8.16 35.49
N SER A 162 -18.41 7.34 34.69
CA SER A 162 -18.80 5.96 34.43
C SER A 162 -18.74 5.11 35.69
N GLU A 163 -17.72 5.30 36.51
CA GLU A 163 -17.60 4.64 37.84
C GLU A 163 -18.75 5.02 38.77
N ILE A 164 -19.12 6.30 38.86
CA ILE A 164 -20.30 6.74 39.64
C ILE A 164 -21.56 6.06 39.15
N ARG A 165 -21.75 5.95 37.81
CA ARG A 165 -22.93 5.28 37.21
C ARG A 165 -22.90 3.78 37.48
N ARG A 166 -21.75 3.12 37.32
CA ARG A 166 -21.53 1.71 37.70
C ARG A 166 -21.95 1.43 39.15
N ASN A 167 -21.43 2.21 40.08
CA ASN A 167 -21.68 2.01 41.49
C ASN A 167 -23.18 2.25 41.85
N TRP A 168 -23.85 3.16 41.14
CA TRP A 168 -25.30 3.34 41.27
C TRP A 168 -26.06 2.10 40.78
N ILE A 169 -25.65 1.47 39.66
CA ILE A 169 -26.27 0.24 39.15
C ILE A 169 -26.04 -0.92 40.13
N LEU A 170 -24.81 -1.11 40.61
CA LEU A 170 -24.51 -2.13 41.61
C LEU A 170 -25.37 -1.96 42.88
N GLY A 171 -25.58 -0.72 43.32
CA GLY A 171 -26.50 -0.43 44.44
C GLY A 171 -27.96 -0.79 44.11
N ARG A 172 -28.41 -0.61 42.89
CA ARG A 172 -29.73 -1.04 42.40
C ARG A 172 -29.85 -2.57 42.41
N MET A 173 -28.85 -3.27 41.84
CA MET A 173 -28.82 -4.74 41.83
C MET A 173 -28.91 -5.31 43.25
N LEU A 174 -28.20 -4.70 44.21
CA LEU A 174 -28.34 -5.10 45.63
C LEU A 174 -29.74 -4.83 46.20
N SER A 175 -30.36 -3.67 45.87
CA SER A 175 -31.69 -3.32 46.36
C SER A 175 -32.81 -4.14 45.75
N LEU A 176 -32.56 -4.80 44.65
CA LEU A 176 -33.47 -5.71 43.94
C LEU A 176 -33.16 -7.19 44.20
N ASP A 177 -32.29 -7.47 45.17
CA ASP A 177 -31.85 -8.83 45.55
C ASP A 177 -31.25 -9.64 44.40
N MET A 178 -30.71 -8.96 43.35
CA MET A 178 -30.03 -9.58 42.20
C MET A 178 -28.59 -9.99 42.54
N ILE A 179 -27.95 -9.31 43.48
CA ILE A 179 -26.62 -9.65 44.04
C ILE A 179 -26.67 -9.56 45.57
N ASP A 180 -25.80 -10.32 46.21
CA ASP A 180 -25.61 -10.21 47.66
C ASP A 180 -24.69 -9.05 48.06
N ARG A 181 -24.65 -8.79 49.40
CA ARG A 181 -23.82 -7.70 49.93
C ARG A 181 -22.33 -7.89 49.71
N ALA A 182 -21.84 -9.12 49.73
CA ALA A 182 -20.44 -9.42 49.55
C ALA A 182 -20.00 -9.12 48.10
N THR A 183 -20.79 -9.61 47.13
CA THR A 183 -20.58 -9.35 45.69
C THR A 183 -20.65 -7.85 45.39
N HIS A 184 -21.61 -7.12 45.99
CA HIS A 184 -21.72 -5.68 45.82
C HIS A 184 -20.45 -4.96 46.29
N ASP A 185 -19.97 -5.25 47.54
CA ASP A 185 -18.86 -4.55 48.12
C ASP A 185 -17.55 -4.87 47.41
N GLU A 186 -17.35 -6.10 46.91
CA GLU A 186 -16.25 -6.49 46.01
C GLU A 186 -16.29 -5.74 44.68
N ALA A 187 -17.45 -5.71 43.99
CA ALA A 187 -17.62 -5.04 42.71
C ALA A 187 -17.41 -3.52 42.81
N VAL A 188 -17.85 -2.87 43.87
CA VAL A 188 -17.61 -1.44 44.12
C VAL A 188 -16.13 -1.14 44.39
N ALA A 189 -15.42 -2.03 45.12
CA ALA A 189 -14.00 -1.87 45.38
C ALA A 189 -13.08 -2.16 44.17
N SER A 190 -13.62 -2.84 43.13
CA SER A 190 -12.83 -3.19 41.96
C SER A 190 -12.44 -1.94 41.15
N THR A 191 -11.16 -1.92 40.70
CA THR A 191 -10.67 -0.87 39.80
C THR A 191 -11.11 -1.20 38.34
N ASP A 192 -11.68 -0.21 37.66
CA ASP A 192 -11.99 -0.37 36.22
C ASP A 192 -10.70 -0.43 35.40
N ILE A 193 -10.59 -1.45 34.56
CA ILE A 193 -9.46 -1.70 33.67
C ILE A 193 -9.79 -1.44 32.19
N ALA A 194 -10.89 -0.75 31.92
CA ALA A 194 -11.30 -0.45 30.56
C ALA A 194 -10.20 0.26 29.77
N SER A 195 -9.87 -0.30 28.63
CA SER A 195 -8.93 0.24 27.65
C SER A 195 -9.50 0.08 26.25
N PHE A 196 -9.02 0.86 25.28
CA PHE A 196 -9.49 0.69 23.91
C PHE A 196 -8.85 -0.56 23.28
N ASN A 197 -9.66 -1.60 23.13
CA ASN A 197 -9.28 -2.87 22.50
C ASN A 197 -9.93 -3.03 21.11
N GLY A 198 -10.12 -1.92 20.38
CA GLY A 198 -10.54 -1.99 18.98
C GLY A 198 -9.52 -2.78 18.15
N LEU A 199 -9.99 -3.42 17.06
CA LEU A 199 -9.09 -4.09 16.13
C LEU A 199 -7.98 -3.12 15.74
N LYS A 200 -6.73 -3.46 16.05
CA LYS A 200 -5.58 -2.69 15.65
C LYS A 200 -5.25 -3.04 14.20
N VAL A 201 -5.14 -2.01 13.36
CA VAL A 201 -4.46 -2.17 12.07
C VAL A 201 -3.02 -2.52 12.37
N GLU A 202 -2.58 -3.69 11.91
CA GLU A 202 -1.24 -4.25 12.19
C GLU A 202 -0.23 -3.74 11.20
N VAL A 203 -0.66 -3.53 9.95
CA VAL A 203 0.17 -3.08 8.83
C VAL A 203 -0.50 -1.88 8.17
N ASP A 204 0.25 -0.80 7.99
CA ASP A 204 -0.20 0.40 7.27
C ASP A 204 -0.22 0.12 5.76
N ALA A 205 -1.39 -0.24 5.27
CA ALA A 205 -1.65 -0.59 3.87
C ALA A 205 -2.91 0.10 3.33
N ASP A 206 -3.11 1.37 3.67
CA ASP A 206 -4.32 2.13 3.37
C ASP A 206 -4.74 2.10 1.89
N TYR A 207 -3.78 2.15 0.95
CA TYR A 207 -4.07 2.06 -0.50
C TYR A 207 -4.63 0.68 -0.86
N VAL A 208 -4.07 -0.38 -0.32
CA VAL A 208 -4.54 -1.78 -0.50
C VAL A 208 -5.92 -1.94 0.14
N ALA A 209 -6.09 -1.45 1.36
CA ALA A 209 -7.36 -1.50 2.08
C ALA A 209 -8.48 -0.78 1.30
N GLU A 210 -8.19 0.38 0.69
CA GLU A 210 -9.15 1.10 -0.15
C GLU A 210 -9.48 0.34 -1.45
N MET A 211 -8.49 -0.32 -2.08
CA MET A 211 -8.74 -1.18 -3.24
C MET A 211 -9.63 -2.37 -2.86
N ALA A 212 -9.37 -3.02 -1.72
CA ALA A 212 -10.18 -4.11 -1.20
C ALA A 212 -11.62 -3.64 -0.89
N ARG A 213 -11.77 -2.46 -0.28
CA ARG A 213 -13.08 -1.85 -0.03
C ARG A 213 -13.85 -1.61 -1.33
N GLN A 214 -13.21 -1.04 -2.35
CA GLN A 214 -13.85 -0.78 -3.65
C GLN A 214 -14.31 -2.07 -4.30
N PHE A 215 -13.47 -3.10 -4.31
CA PHE A 215 -13.80 -4.42 -4.84
C PHE A 215 -15.01 -5.05 -4.12
N ALA A 216 -15.02 -5.00 -2.78
CA ALA A 216 -16.14 -5.51 -1.99
C ALA A 216 -17.45 -4.75 -2.25
N VAL A 217 -17.37 -3.40 -2.34
CA VAL A 217 -18.55 -2.56 -2.62
C VAL A 217 -19.10 -2.79 -4.03
N GLU A 218 -18.23 -2.98 -5.02
CA GLU A 218 -18.64 -3.28 -6.39
C GLU A 218 -19.45 -4.58 -6.47
N ARG A 219 -19.08 -5.62 -5.68
CA ARG A 219 -19.74 -6.94 -5.68
C ARG A 219 -20.94 -7.03 -4.76
N LEU A 220 -20.87 -6.41 -3.58
CA LEU A 220 -21.83 -6.60 -2.49
C LEU A 220 -22.73 -5.36 -2.28
N GLY A 221 -22.42 -4.25 -2.94
CA GLY A 221 -23.14 -2.99 -2.75
C GLY A 221 -23.00 -2.47 -1.33
N SER A 222 -24.09 -1.89 -0.79
CA SER A 222 -24.12 -1.36 0.58
C SER A 222 -23.93 -2.43 1.67
N LYS A 223 -24.20 -3.69 1.38
CA LYS A 223 -24.00 -4.81 2.29
C LYS A 223 -22.54 -4.98 2.72
N ALA A 224 -21.59 -4.59 1.86
CA ALA A 224 -20.17 -4.57 2.20
C ALA A 224 -19.84 -3.80 3.50
N TYR A 225 -20.72 -2.89 3.93
CA TYR A 225 -20.52 -2.10 5.16
C TYR A 225 -21.33 -2.59 6.37
N THR A 226 -22.30 -3.45 6.16
CA THR A 226 -23.29 -3.79 7.19
C THR A 226 -23.31 -5.25 7.61
N ASP A 227 -22.92 -6.16 6.70
CA ASP A 227 -23.15 -7.60 6.87
C ASP A 227 -21.90 -8.36 7.38
N GLY A 228 -20.81 -7.64 7.70
CA GLY A 228 -19.70 -8.21 8.47
C GLY A 228 -18.70 -9.07 7.66
N TYR A 229 -18.50 -8.77 6.39
CA TYR A 229 -17.57 -9.52 5.52
C TYR A 229 -16.12 -9.37 5.91
N ALA A 230 -15.35 -10.46 5.80
CA ALA A 230 -13.91 -10.49 5.84
C ALA A 230 -13.34 -10.57 4.41
N VAL A 231 -12.50 -9.60 4.03
CA VAL A 231 -11.86 -9.54 2.70
C VAL A 231 -10.39 -9.85 2.86
N TYR A 232 -9.95 -10.96 2.31
CA TYR A 232 -8.56 -11.38 2.32
C TYR A 232 -7.87 -10.92 1.04
N THR A 233 -6.64 -10.42 1.20
CA THR A 233 -5.82 -9.95 0.09
C THR A 233 -4.57 -10.81 -0.04
N THR A 234 -3.95 -10.78 -1.22
CA THR A 234 -2.68 -11.48 -1.51
C THR A 234 -1.46 -10.82 -0.90
N VAL A 235 -1.64 -9.63 -0.29
CA VAL A 235 -0.53 -8.84 0.26
C VAL A 235 0.07 -9.53 1.48
N ASP A 236 1.38 -9.66 1.47
CA ASP A 236 2.16 -10.10 2.63
C ASP A 236 2.42 -8.92 3.57
N GLY A 237 2.17 -9.08 4.85
CA GLY A 237 2.28 -8.01 5.85
C GLY A 237 3.70 -7.47 6.02
N ASP A 238 4.70 -8.34 6.04
CA ASP A 238 6.10 -7.96 6.23
C ASP A 238 6.64 -7.27 4.97
N LEU A 239 6.29 -7.79 3.79
CA LEU A 239 6.65 -7.17 2.51
C LEU A 239 5.97 -5.81 2.34
N GLN A 240 4.71 -5.68 2.74
CA GLN A 240 3.99 -4.40 2.68
C GLN A 240 4.63 -3.35 3.59
N GLN A 241 5.00 -3.73 4.82
CA GLN A 241 5.70 -2.82 5.73
C GLN A 241 7.06 -2.41 5.17
N ALA A 242 7.84 -3.37 4.67
CA ALA A 242 9.14 -3.10 4.03
C ALA A 242 9.01 -2.16 2.81
N ALA A 243 7.97 -2.36 1.98
CA ALA A 243 7.69 -1.51 0.83
C ALA A 243 7.34 -0.08 1.24
N ARG A 244 6.49 0.07 2.27
CA ARG A 244 6.13 1.37 2.83
C ARG A 244 7.36 2.11 3.36
N ASP A 245 8.15 1.46 4.19
CA ASP A 245 9.34 2.07 4.80
C ASP A 245 10.36 2.45 3.73
N ALA A 246 10.62 1.58 2.75
CA ALA A 246 11.51 1.87 1.63
C ALA A 246 11.07 3.11 0.82
N VAL A 247 9.76 3.23 0.52
CA VAL A 247 9.23 4.39 -0.21
C VAL A 247 9.37 5.65 0.62
N ILE A 248 8.98 5.64 1.89
CA ILE A 248 9.04 6.80 2.79
C ILE A 248 10.49 7.27 2.95
N ASP A 249 11.41 6.37 3.28
CA ASP A 249 12.84 6.68 3.47
C ASP A 249 13.49 7.19 2.19
N GLY A 250 13.13 6.61 1.05
CA GLY A 250 13.60 7.06 -0.25
C GLY A 250 13.14 8.48 -0.59
N LEU A 251 11.87 8.81 -0.34
CA LEU A 251 11.31 10.14 -0.55
C LEU A 251 11.91 11.17 0.42
N ILE A 252 12.08 10.83 1.69
CA ILE A 252 12.76 11.69 2.68
C ILE A 252 14.24 11.90 2.28
N THR A 253 14.90 10.85 1.81
CA THR A 253 16.28 10.94 1.34
C THR A 253 16.42 11.86 0.13
N TYR A 254 15.50 11.76 -0.84
CA TYR A 254 15.41 12.71 -1.96
C TYR A 254 15.24 14.14 -1.44
N ASP A 255 14.27 14.35 -0.59
CA ASP A 255 13.90 15.68 -0.07
C ASP A 255 15.04 16.34 0.72
N ASN A 256 15.74 15.57 1.55
CA ASN A 256 16.93 16.03 2.28
C ASN A 256 18.09 16.45 1.35
N ARG A 257 18.24 15.81 0.17
CA ARG A 257 19.22 16.23 -0.83
C ARG A 257 18.93 17.60 -1.42
N HIS A 258 17.63 18.00 -1.46
CA HIS A 258 17.19 19.27 -2.06
C HIS A 258 17.12 20.42 -1.07
N GLY A 259 17.08 20.15 0.23
CA GLY A 259 17.21 21.13 1.30
C GLY A 259 15.89 21.55 1.96
N TRP A 260 16.01 22.32 3.01
CA TRP A 260 14.92 22.77 3.87
C TRP A 260 14.10 23.89 3.22
N ARG A 261 12.79 23.71 3.08
CA ARG A 261 11.86 24.68 2.48
C ARG A 261 11.24 25.69 3.45
N GLY A 262 11.46 25.49 4.74
CA GLY A 262 10.86 26.32 5.80
C GLY A 262 9.71 25.61 6.52
N PRO A 263 9.13 26.27 7.54
CA PRO A 263 8.01 25.73 8.32
C PRO A 263 6.75 25.58 7.47
N GLU A 264 5.88 24.63 7.83
CA GLU A 264 4.58 24.45 7.17
C GLU A 264 3.63 25.60 7.47
N GLN A 265 3.67 26.13 8.69
CA GLN A 265 2.87 27.27 9.16
C GLN A 265 3.68 28.06 10.17
N GLN A 266 3.26 29.29 10.43
CA GLN A 266 3.85 30.16 11.44
C GLN A 266 2.79 30.66 12.43
N HIS A 267 3.03 30.46 13.70
CA HIS A 267 2.19 30.87 14.81
C HIS A 267 2.99 31.71 15.83
N PRO A 268 3.52 32.89 15.42
CA PRO A 268 4.36 33.68 16.30
C PRO A 268 3.60 34.09 17.58
N PRO A 269 4.28 34.31 18.71
CA PRO A 269 3.69 34.87 19.91
C PRO A 269 3.04 36.23 19.59
N LEU A 270 1.88 36.53 20.16
CA LEU A 270 1.21 37.82 20.00
C LEU A 270 1.65 38.79 21.10
N GLU A 271 1.78 40.08 20.78
CA GLU A 271 2.33 41.12 21.67
C GLU A 271 1.68 41.23 23.06
N LYS A 272 0.42 40.78 23.21
CA LYS A 272 -0.33 40.82 24.49
C LYS A 272 -0.73 39.43 25.00
N GLU A 273 -0.19 38.35 24.42
CA GLU A 273 -0.54 37.00 24.79
C GLU A 273 0.36 36.52 25.94
N THR A 274 -0.26 35.88 26.94
CA THR A 274 0.54 35.23 27.98
C THR A 274 1.17 33.95 27.46
N PRO A 275 2.29 33.46 28.02
CA PRO A 275 2.90 32.19 27.62
C PRO A 275 1.92 31.01 27.60
N GLU A 276 1.02 30.95 28.59
CA GLU A 276 0.01 29.89 28.71
C GLU A 276 -1.04 29.99 27.57
N ALA A 277 -1.40 31.21 27.15
CA ALA A 277 -2.34 31.42 26.06
C ALA A 277 -1.70 31.04 24.71
N SER A 278 -0.44 31.38 24.50
CA SER A 278 0.36 30.96 23.33
C SER A 278 0.45 29.43 23.27
N GLU A 279 0.79 28.77 24.36
CA GLU A 279 0.88 27.31 24.42
C GLU A 279 -0.47 26.64 24.13
N LYS A 280 -1.58 27.15 24.69
CA LYS A 280 -2.93 26.63 24.40
C LYS A 280 -3.27 26.73 22.90
N ARG A 281 -2.92 27.83 22.24
CA ARG A 281 -3.11 28.06 20.83
C ARG A 281 -2.25 27.10 19.99
N TRP A 282 -0.98 26.91 20.34
CA TRP A 282 -0.06 25.99 19.72
C TRP A 282 -0.52 24.52 19.84
N ARG A 283 -0.99 24.12 21.02
CA ARG A 283 -1.60 22.79 21.21
C ARG A 283 -2.82 22.56 20.33
N SER A 284 -3.64 23.60 20.13
CA SER A 284 -4.79 23.52 19.22
C SER A 284 -4.35 23.37 17.76
N ALA A 285 -3.34 24.14 17.33
CA ALA A 285 -2.76 24.02 15.98
C ALA A 285 -2.16 22.63 15.73
N LEU A 286 -1.39 22.11 16.68
CA LEU A 286 -0.77 20.78 16.58
C LEU A 286 -1.81 19.64 16.49
N ARG A 287 -2.93 19.75 17.23
CA ARG A 287 -4.01 18.76 17.16
C ARG A 287 -4.70 18.71 15.80
N ALA A 288 -4.77 19.83 15.09
CA ALA A 288 -5.35 19.93 13.76
C ALA A 288 -4.43 19.30 12.67
N MET A 289 -3.14 19.13 12.96
CA MET A 289 -2.18 18.59 12.00
C MET A 289 -2.14 17.05 12.06
N PRO A 290 -2.26 16.34 10.92
CA PRO A 290 -2.10 14.89 10.89
C PRO A 290 -0.64 14.50 11.17
N VAL A 291 -0.44 13.31 11.71
CA VAL A 291 0.84 12.61 11.65
C VAL A 291 0.94 11.97 10.25
N ILE A 292 2.08 12.09 9.60
CA ILE A 292 2.31 11.60 8.24
C ILE A 292 3.51 10.66 8.31
N ALA A 293 3.27 9.38 8.11
CA ALA A 293 4.28 8.38 8.41
C ALA A 293 4.84 8.61 9.83
N ASP A 294 6.15 8.71 9.97
CA ASP A 294 6.80 8.99 11.25
C ASP A 294 7.10 10.50 11.48
N LEU A 295 6.58 11.36 10.57
CA LEU A 295 6.77 12.80 10.66
C LEU A 295 5.74 13.43 11.60
N ARG A 296 6.15 13.66 12.86
CA ARG A 296 5.30 14.27 13.90
C ARG A 296 5.29 15.79 13.78
N PRO A 297 4.13 16.47 13.87
CA PRO A 297 4.08 17.92 13.93
C PRO A 297 4.63 18.43 15.27
N ALA A 298 5.39 19.51 15.21
CA ALA A 298 5.97 20.18 16.36
C ALA A 298 5.96 21.69 16.16
N ILE A 299 5.89 22.48 17.25
CA ILE A 299 6.03 23.94 17.21
C ILE A 299 7.28 24.34 17.99
N VAL A 300 8.09 25.19 17.39
CA VAL A 300 9.28 25.79 18.02
C VAL A 300 8.82 26.74 19.12
N THR A 301 9.20 26.43 20.37
CA THR A 301 8.81 27.23 21.54
C THR A 301 9.92 28.17 22.00
N GLU A 302 11.18 27.81 21.79
CA GLU A 302 12.33 28.58 22.24
C GLU A 302 13.55 28.28 21.36
N LEU A 303 14.35 29.30 21.08
CA LEU A 303 15.66 29.18 20.45
C LEU A 303 16.76 29.37 21.49
N LEU A 304 17.66 28.40 21.62
CA LEU A 304 18.78 28.36 22.55
C LEU A 304 20.11 28.35 21.77
N GLU A 305 21.24 28.59 22.43
CA GLU A 305 22.56 28.58 21.77
C GLU A 305 22.92 27.19 21.22
N ASP A 306 22.46 26.11 21.87
CA ASP A 306 22.76 24.73 21.54
C ASP A 306 21.63 24.03 20.73
N GLY A 307 20.48 24.69 20.50
CA GLY A 307 19.38 24.12 19.74
C GLY A 307 18.05 24.82 19.90
N ALA A 308 16.98 24.13 19.54
CA ALA A 308 15.60 24.60 19.66
C ALA A 308 14.75 23.67 20.52
N ARG A 309 13.99 24.23 21.43
CA ARG A 309 12.91 23.51 22.12
C ARG A 309 11.66 23.48 21.26
N VAL A 310 11.00 22.35 21.24
CA VAL A 310 9.76 22.14 20.48
C VAL A 310 8.69 21.51 21.35
N LEU A 311 7.44 21.95 21.13
CA LEU A 311 6.23 21.33 21.71
C LEU A 311 5.71 20.30 20.71
N LEU A 312 5.52 19.05 21.14
CA LEU A 312 4.98 17.98 20.32
C LEU A 312 3.44 17.89 20.43
N ARG A 313 2.82 17.16 19.52
CA ARG A 313 1.34 17.00 19.45
C ARG A 313 0.72 16.39 20.71
N ASP A 314 1.42 15.47 21.37
CA ASP A 314 1.01 14.83 22.63
C ASP A 314 1.13 15.76 23.86
N GLY A 315 1.75 16.92 23.67
CA GLY A 315 2.00 17.92 24.70
C GLY A 315 3.33 17.76 25.40
N SER A 316 4.15 16.80 25.04
CA SER A 316 5.51 16.66 25.53
C SER A 316 6.45 17.71 24.88
N ASN A 317 7.58 17.97 25.53
CA ASN A 317 8.62 18.84 25.00
C ASN A 317 9.77 18.02 24.42
N GLY A 318 10.26 18.44 23.27
CA GLY A 318 11.40 17.87 22.58
C GLY A 318 12.53 18.88 22.39
N PHE A 319 13.68 18.41 21.93
CA PHE A 319 14.85 19.24 21.66
C PHE A 319 15.50 18.88 20.35
N LEU A 320 15.75 19.90 19.52
CA LEU A 320 16.49 19.79 18.25
C LEU A 320 17.89 20.35 18.46
N SER A 321 18.92 19.50 18.36
CA SER A 321 20.30 19.88 18.60
C SER A 321 20.87 20.69 17.42
N TRP A 322 21.50 21.85 17.72
CA TRP A 322 22.18 22.65 16.73
C TRP A 322 23.37 21.92 16.08
N ARG A 323 24.17 21.22 16.86
CA ARG A 323 25.39 20.57 16.36
C ARG A 323 25.12 19.29 15.61
N GLU A 324 24.19 18.50 16.08
CA GLU A 324 23.95 17.16 15.58
C GLU A 324 23.01 17.17 14.37
N ASP A 325 22.01 18.05 14.37
CA ASP A 325 20.95 18.07 13.36
C ASP A 325 20.98 19.34 12.49
N LEU A 326 20.82 20.50 13.09
CA LEU A 326 20.45 21.73 12.37
C LEU A 326 21.62 22.39 11.60
N ARG A 327 22.86 22.33 12.12
CA ARG A 327 24.03 23.01 11.54
C ARG A 327 24.34 22.62 10.10
N ARG A 328 23.94 21.43 9.66
CA ARG A 328 24.24 20.91 8.31
C ARG A 328 23.14 21.21 7.32
N ILE A 329 22.00 21.71 7.78
CA ILE A 329 20.84 21.99 6.95
C ILE A 329 21.15 23.14 6.00
N ARG A 330 20.76 22.95 4.74
CA ARG A 330 20.82 23.97 3.68
C ARG A 330 19.39 24.30 3.28
N ARG A 331 19.11 25.57 3.01
CA ARG A 331 17.78 25.97 2.54
C ARG A 331 17.65 25.69 1.05
N TYR A 332 16.49 25.18 0.68
CA TYR A 332 16.08 24.98 -0.69
C TYR A 332 15.96 26.32 -1.44
N LEU A 333 16.42 26.37 -2.68
CA LEU A 333 16.24 27.48 -3.60
C LEU A 333 15.43 27.04 -4.83
N ASP A 334 15.86 25.97 -5.46
CA ASP A 334 15.18 25.23 -6.52
C ASP A 334 15.70 23.79 -6.57
N GLU A 335 15.22 22.98 -7.52
CA GLU A 335 15.55 21.55 -7.59
C GLU A 335 17.06 21.28 -7.82
N ASP A 336 17.80 22.27 -8.32
CA ASP A 336 19.24 22.15 -8.58
C ASP A 336 20.12 22.91 -7.58
N ARG A 337 19.54 23.85 -6.81
CA ARG A 337 20.29 24.78 -5.99
C ARG A 337 19.83 24.84 -4.54
N ARG A 338 20.78 24.98 -3.63
CA ARG A 338 20.59 25.17 -2.19
C ARG A 338 21.51 26.29 -1.70
N THR A 339 21.18 26.89 -0.57
CA THR A 339 22.09 27.83 0.13
C THR A 339 23.33 27.11 0.66
N GLY A 340 24.26 27.85 1.20
CA GLY A 340 25.26 27.33 2.16
C GLY A 340 24.54 26.75 3.40
N SER A 341 25.28 26.05 4.25
CA SER A 341 24.80 25.60 5.56
C SER A 341 24.41 26.80 6.42
N ALA A 342 23.38 26.64 7.25
CA ALA A 342 22.96 27.67 8.18
C ALA A 342 24.14 28.07 9.11
N GLN A 343 24.25 29.34 9.40
CA GLN A 343 25.30 29.86 10.28
C GLN A 343 24.77 30.05 11.71
N THR A 344 23.49 30.39 11.82
CA THR A 344 22.78 30.57 13.07
C THR A 344 21.47 29.81 13.06
N LEU A 345 20.92 29.56 14.23
CA LEU A 345 19.63 28.87 14.38
C LEU A 345 18.48 29.68 13.77
N SER A 346 18.53 30.99 13.88
CA SER A 346 17.54 31.92 13.30
C SER A 346 17.56 31.96 11.77
N ASP A 347 18.60 31.43 11.11
CA ASP A 347 18.57 31.23 9.66
C ASP A 347 17.58 30.14 9.22
N LEU A 348 17.23 29.23 10.15
CA LEU A 348 16.38 28.08 9.87
C LEU A 348 14.99 28.17 10.52
N LEU A 349 14.92 28.57 11.78
CA LEU A 349 13.76 28.46 12.64
C LEU A 349 13.46 29.77 13.37
N SER A 350 12.19 30.00 13.66
CA SER A 350 11.67 31.08 14.50
C SER A 350 10.70 30.51 15.53
N VAL A 351 10.55 31.21 16.67
CA VAL A 351 9.55 30.83 17.68
C VAL A 351 8.14 30.93 17.08
N GLY A 352 7.37 29.86 17.25
CA GLY A 352 6.04 29.71 16.67
C GLY A 352 6.04 29.02 15.29
N ASP A 353 7.18 28.62 14.75
CA ASP A 353 7.24 27.81 13.53
C ASP A 353 6.65 26.43 13.77
N LEU A 354 5.66 26.03 12.95
CA LEU A 354 5.12 24.69 12.89
C LEU A 354 5.96 23.89 11.88
N ILE A 355 6.63 22.89 12.36
CA ILE A 355 7.59 22.06 11.64
C ILE A 355 7.24 20.58 11.76
N ARG A 356 7.95 19.71 11.06
CA ARG A 356 7.96 18.27 11.30
C ARG A 356 9.23 17.85 12.01
N VAL A 357 9.08 16.83 12.82
CA VAL A 357 10.22 16.14 13.44
C VAL A 357 10.07 14.63 13.25
N SER A 358 11.18 13.94 13.08
CA SER A 358 11.30 12.49 13.13
C SER A 358 12.17 12.09 14.31
N GLU A 359 12.00 10.88 14.82
CA GLU A 359 12.83 10.33 15.87
C GLU A 359 13.81 9.32 15.28
N LYS A 360 15.08 9.48 15.60
CA LYS A 360 16.12 8.56 15.17
C LYS A 360 17.19 8.47 16.26
N ASP A 361 17.54 7.24 16.67
CA ASP A 361 18.54 6.98 17.70
C ASP A 361 18.25 7.77 18.99
N ASP A 362 17.00 7.73 19.48
CA ASP A 362 16.48 8.48 20.64
C ASP A 362 16.66 10.01 20.55
N SER A 363 16.92 10.56 19.39
CA SER A 363 17.04 12.00 19.14
C SER A 363 16.04 12.51 18.13
N LEU A 364 15.50 13.71 18.39
CA LEU A 364 14.63 14.39 17.42
C LEU A 364 15.47 15.06 16.33
N ARG A 365 15.00 14.92 15.09
CA ARG A 365 15.59 15.54 13.91
C ARG A 365 14.56 16.39 13.20
N LEU A 366 15.00 17.54 12.69
CA LEU A 366 14.17 18.37 11.82
C LEU A 366 13.87 17.62 10.53
N ALA A 367 12.60 17.57 10.18
CA ALA A 367 12.09 16.93 9.00
C ALA A 367 11.07 17.82 8.27
N GLN A 368 10.70 17.45 7.07
CA GLN A 368 9.63 18.08 6.29
C GLN A 368 8.92 17.02 5.46
N VAL A 369 7.66 17.29 5.09
CA VAL A 369 6.92 16.41 4.20
C VAL A 369 7.47 16.54 2.79
N PRO A 370 7.96 15.45 2.16
CA PRO A 370 8.44 15.49 0.78
C PRO A 370 7.37 15.99 -0.19
N ARG A 371 7.76 16.84 -1.14
CA ARG A 371 6.90 17.23 -2.26
C ARG A 371 6.88 16.16 -3.34
N VAL A 372 8.02 15.51 -3.55
CA VAL A 372 8.16 14.39 -4.48
C VAL A 372 7.31 13.21 -3.99
N GLN A 373 6.78 12.47 -4.93
CA GLN A 373 5.97 11.29 -4.67
C GLN A 373 6.66 10.03 -5.20
N GLY A 374 6.25 8.87 -4.71
CA GLY A 374 6.77 7.58 -5.14
C GLY A 374 5.70 6.52 -5.11
N ALA A 375 5.94 5.45 -5.84
CA ALA A 375 5.14 4.24 -5.79
C ALA A 375 6.04 3.01 -5.87
N LEU A 376 5.59 1.94 -5.23
CA LEU A 376 6.20 0.62 -5.33
C LEU A 376 5.10 -0.41 -5.54
N VAL A 377 5.34 -1.32 -6.47
CA VAL A 377 4.50 -2.51 -6.71
C VAL A 377 5.40 -3.73 -6.74
N SER A 378 5.04 -4.76 -5.99
CA SER A 378 5.72 -6.04 -5.98
C SER A 378 4.72 -7.16 -6.27
N LEU A 379 5.04 -8.01 -7.25
CA LEU A 379 4.22 -9.11 -7.75
C LEU A 379 4.96 -10.43 -7.63
N ASP A 380 4.21 -11.50 -7.40
CA ASP A 380 4.65 -12.86 -7.67
C ASP A 380 4.58 -13.09 -9.19
N PRO A 381 5.68 -13.41 -9.86
CA PRO A 381 5.64 -13.64 -11.31
C PRO A 381 4.96 -14.95 -11.71
N SER A 382 4.75 -15.89 -10.77
CA SER A 382 4.12 -17.17 -11.07
C SER A 382 2.62 -17.06 -11.32
N ASP A 383 1.91 -16.17 -10.60
CA ASP A 383 0.46 -16.05 -10.64
C ASP A 383 -0.04 -14.60 -10.79
N GLY A 384 0.85 -13.62 -10.67
CA GLY A 384 0.51 -12.20 -10.71
C GLY A 384 -0.03 -11.63 -9.40
N SER A 385 -0.06 -12.40 -8.30
CA SER A 385 -0.53 -11.89 -7.00
C SER A 385 0.28 -10.69 -6.51
N VAL A 386 -0.43 -9.65 -6.02
CA VAL A 386 0.20 -8.45 -5.46
C VAL A 386 0.72 -8.77 -4.05
N LYS A 387 2.03 -8.79 -3.86
CA LYS A 387 2.66 -9.05 -2.55
C LYS A 387 2.84 -7.78 -1.72
N ALA A 388 3.07 -6.64 -2.37
CA ALA A 388 3.11 -5.34 -1.73
C ALA A 388 2.73 -4.23 -2.72
N LEU A 389 2.05 -3.17 -2.21
CA LEU A 389 1.66 -2.04 -3.03
C LEU A 389 1.64 -0.75 -2.20
N VAL A 390 2.41 0.25 -2.64
CA VAL A 390 2.47 1.58 -2.02
C VAL A 390 2.20 2.63 -3.09
N GLY A 391 1.18 3.46 -2.90
CA GLY A 391 0.72 4.47 -3.86
C GLY A 391 1.17 5.90 -3.56
N GLY A 392 2.01 6.13 -2.56
CA GLY A 392 2.49 7.45 -2.19
C GLY A 392 3.06 7.54 -0.79
N MET A 393 3.45 8.74 -0.37
CA MET A 393 3.99 9.05 0.97
C MET A 393 3.01 8.71 2.11
N GLY A 394 1.71 8.75 1.86
CA GLY A 394 0.68 8.42 2.83
C GLY A 394 -0.73 8.77 2.33
N PHE A 395 -1.68 7.90 2.62
CA PHE A 395 -3.07 8.01 2.19
C PHE A 395 -3.80 9.24 2.77
N VAL A 396 -3.39 9.68 3.97
CA VAL A 396 -3.91 10.90 4.61
C VAL A 396 -3.55 12.16 3.82
N LEU A 397 -2.40 12.17 3.16
CA LEU A 397 -1.96 13.29 2.29
C LEU A 397 -2.67 13.28 0.94
N SER A 398 -2.77 12.11 0.34
CA SER A 398 -3.35 11.94 -0.99
C SER A 398 -3.97 10.56 -1.12
N LYS A 399 -5.26 10.51 -1.43
CA LYS A 399 -5.99 9.27 -1.74
C LYS A 399 -5.68 8.75 -3.15
N PHE A 400 -5.00 9.55 -3.97
CA PHE A 400 -4.60 9.16 -5.32
C PHE A 400 -3.53 8.07 -5.27
N ASN A 401 -3.92 6.85 -5.68
CA ASN A 401 -3.04 5.69 -5.69
C ASN A 401 -2.14 5.71 -6.94
N ARG A 402 -0.91 6.18 -6.78
CA ARG A 402 0.01 6.32 -7.91
C ARG A 402 0.46 4.97 -8.49
N ALA A 403 0.38 3.91 -7.70
CA ALA A 403 0.70 2.57 -8.18
C ALA A 403 -0.25 2.09 -9.30
N THR A 404 -1.53 2.50 -9.24
CA THR A 404 -2.60 2.03 -10.15
C THR A 404 -3.23 3.13 -11.01
N GLN A 405 -3.05 4.41 -10.66
CA GLN A 405 -3.75 5.52 -11.29
C GLN A 405 -2.82 6.52 -12.01
N ALA A 406 -1.54 6.62 -11.59
CA ALA A 406 -0.61 7.57 -12.20
C ALA A 406 -0.01 6.98 -13.48
N LYS A 407 -0.51 7.40 -14.64
CA LYS A 407 0.11 7.09 -15.94
C LYS A 407 1.32 8.00 -16.16
N ARG A 408 2.53 7.40 -16.15
CA ARG A 408 3.82 8.10 -16.24
C ARG A 408 4.69 7.43 -17.31
N GLN A 409 5.53 8.21 -17.97
CA GLN A 409 6.43 7.68 -18.99
C GLN A 409 7.53 6.81 -18.35
N PRO A 410 7.66 5.51 -18.70
CA PRO A 410 8.67 4.63 -18.13
C PRO A 410 10.10 4.96 -18.61
N GLY A 411 10.20 5.76 -19.67
CA GLY A 411 11.50 6.10 -20.23
C GLY A 411 12.27 4.85 -20.65
N SER A 412 13.58 4.84 -20.36
CA SER A 412 14.43 3.68 -20.68
C SER A 412 14.06 2.37 -19.99
N ASN A 413 13.12 2.36 -19.04
CA ASN A 413 12.61 1.13 -18.45
C ASN A 413 11.86 0.27 -19.48
N PHE A 414 11.20 0.91 -20.46
CA PHE A 414 10.49 0.26 -21.56
C PHE A 414 11.42 -0.48 -22.55
N LYS A 415 12.73 -0.21 -22.51
CA LYS A 415 13.70 -0.86 -23.42
C LYS A 415 13.74 -2.38 -23.27
N ALA A 416 13.42 -2.95 -22.11
CA ALA A 416 13.33 -4.40 -21.95
C ALA A 416 12.41 -5.05 -23.02
N PHE A 417 11.26 -4.45 -23.27
CA PHE A 417 10.28 -4.96 -24.26
C PHE A 417 10.73 -4.73 -25.72
N LEU A 418 11.42 -3.62 -25.99
CA LEU A 418 12.06 -3.40 -27.29
C LEU A 418 13.10 -4.49 -27.59
N TYR A 419 13.94 -4.81 -26.60
CA TYR A 419 14.99 -5.80 -26.80
C TYR A 419 14.43 -7.22 -26.81
N ALA A 420 13.34 -7.53 -26.11
CA ALA A 420 12.61 -8.78 -26.27
C ALA A 420 12.14 -8.95 -27.72
N ALA A 421 11.45 -7.94 -28.27
CA ALA A 421 11.00 -7.95 -29.66
C ALA A 421 12.18 -8.04 -30.66
N ALA A 422 13.31 -7.40 -30.35
CA ALA A 422 14.51 -7.47 -31.19
C ALA A 422 15.11 -8.88 -31.22
N LEU A 423 15.21 -9.55 -30.07
CA LEU A 423 15.72 -10.91 -29.93
C LEU A 423 14.86 -11.92 -30.70
N GLU A 424 13.52 -11.83 -30.61
CA GLU A 424 12.57 -12.66 -31.37
C GLU A 424 12.74 -12.49 -32.90
N ASN A 425 13.30 -11.37 -33.34
CA ASN A 425 13.46 -11.06 -34.76
C ASN A 425 14.92 -11.11 -35.26
N GLY A 426 15.79 -11.83 -34.52
CA GLY A 426 17.15 -12.12 -34.99
C GLY A 426 18.19 -11.05 -34.68
N ILE A 427 17.83 -9.97 -33.98
CA ILE A 427 18.81 -8.99 -33.48
C ILE A 427 19.38 -9.52 -32.16
N HIS A 428 20.48 -10.25 -32.24
CA HIS A 428 21.06 -10.98 -31.12
C HIS A 428 22.00 -10.14 -30.26
N PRO A 429 22.40 -10.56 -29.04
CA PRO A 429 23.20 -9.77 -28.10
C PRO A 429 24.54 -9.26 -28.63
N ALA A 430 25.18 -10.01 -29.57
CA ALA A 430 26.45 -9.67 -30.18
C ALA A 430 26.31 -8.76 -31.43
N THR A 431 25.08 -8.50 -31.93
CA THR A 431 24.86 -7.63 -33.07
C THR A 431 25.46 -6.25 -32.81
N LEU A 432 26.29 -5.76 -33.76
CA LEU A 432 26.87 -4.42 -33.70
C LEU A 432 25.93 -3.39 -34.31
N ILE A 433 25.64 -2.35 -33.58
CA ILE A 433 24.85 -1.20 -34.03
C ILE A 433 25.63 0.08 -33.70
N ASN A 434 25.71 1.00 -34.65
CA ASN A 434 26.51 2.20 -34.51
C ASN A 434 25.85 3.21 -33.55
N ASP A 435 26.54 3.53 -32.44
CA ASP A 435 26.14 4.59 -31.51
C ASP A 435 26.67 5.94 -32.03
N ALA A 436 25.95 6.51 -32.97
CA ALA A 436 26.28 7.76 -33.68
C ALA A 436 25.03 8.67 -33.76
N PRO A 437 25.20 9.96 -34.05
CA PRO A 437 24.07 10.89 -34.16
C PRO A 437 22.93 10.36 -35.04
N VAL A 438 21.69 10.58 -34.60
CA VAL A 438 20.47 10.27 -35.34
C VAL A 438 19.69 11.56 -35.50
N VAL A 439 19.21 11.81 -36.73
CA VAL A 439 18.31 12.91 -37.05
C VAL A 439 17.04 12.28 -37.70
N VAL A 440 15.91 12.57 -37.14
CA VAL A 440 14.62 12.08 -37.63
C VAL A 440 13.73 13.26 -38.03
N GLY A 441 13.16 13.21 -39.21
CA GLY A 441 12.36 14.27 -39.83
C GLY A 441 12.89 14.66 -41.19
N ASN A 442 12.14 15.48 -41.95
CA ASN A 442 12.61 16.00 -43.21
C ASN A 442 13.56 17.18 -42.96
N LEU A 443 14.64 17.27 -43.72
CA LEU A 443 15.65 18.35 -43.59
C LEU A 443 15.09 19.78 -43.76
N THR A 444 13.84 19.90 -44.20
CA THR A 444 13.10 21.16 -44.37
C THR A 444 12.25 21.54 -43.17
N ASP A 445 12.11 20.65 -42.16
CA ASP A 445 11.29 20.88 -40.99
C ASP A 445 12.08 21.63 -39.91
N GLU A 446 11.49 22.69 -39.33
CA GLU A 446 12.09 23.45 -38.23
C GLU A 446 12.20 22.60 -36.94
N ASP A 447 11.43 21.51 -36.83
CA ASP A 447 11.36 20.60 -35.67
C ASP A 447 12.05 19.25 -35.90
N LEU A 448 13.33 19.26 -36.28
CA LEU A 448 14.12 18.03 -36.36
C LEU A 448 14.37 17.41 -34.99
N TRP A 449 13.90 16.17 -34.80
CA TRP A 449 14.22 15.43 -33.56
C TRP A 449 15.66 14.92 -33.60
N ARG A 450 16.47 15.38 -32.63
CA ARG A 450 17.89 15.05 -32.47
C ARG A 450 18.12 14.42 -31.10
N PRO A 451 17.81 13.12 -30.91
CA PRO A 451 18.04 12.45 -29.65
C PRO A 451 19.53 12.35 -29.35
N GLU A 452 19.85 12.32 -28.04
CA GLU A 452 21.20 12.14 -27.53
C GLU A 452 21.24 11.00 -26.49
N ASN A 453 22.43 10.47 -26.26
CA ASN A 453 22.66 9.64 -25.08
C ASN A 453 22.70 10.52 -23.81
N ASP A 454 22.26 10.01 -22.68
CA ASP A 454 22.27 10.74 -21.39
C ASP A 454 23.69 11.22 -21.00
N SER A 455 24.72 10.55 -21.52
CA SER A 455 26.12 10.92 -21.35
C SER A 455 26.58 12.07 -22.24
N GLY A 456 25.80 12.48 -23.23
CA GLY A 456 26.18 13.42 -24.29
C GLY A 456 27.31 12.91 -25.20
N ARG A 457 27.64 11.60 -25.17
CA ARG A 457 28.76 11.00 -25.94
C ARG A 457 28.27 9.96 -26.91
N PHE A 458 29.03 9.74 -27.98
CA PHE A 458 28.86 8.69 -28.96
C PHE A 458 29.94 7.62 -28.76
N TYR A 459 29.63 6.36 -28.94
CA TYR A 459 30.51 5.24 -28.63
C TYR A 459 30.89 4.40 -29.86
N GLY A 460 30.35 4.75 -31.05
CA GLY A 460 30.60 4.00 -32.28
C GLY A 460 29.93 2.61 -32.29
N PRO A 461 30.51 1.63 -33.01
CA PRO A 461 29.99 0.28 -33.07
C PRO A 461 29.83 -0.33 -31.67
N THR A 462 28.58 -0.60 -31.27
CA THR A 462 28.21 -1.02 -29.93
C THR A 462 27.40 -2.30 -30.01
N ARG A 463 27.74 -3.33 -29.24
CA ARG A 463 26.95 -4.56 -29.15
C ARG A 463 25.59 -4.28 -28.48
N VAL A 464 24.58 -4.97 -28.97
CA VAL A 464 23.19 -4.85 -28.46
C VAL A 464 23.14 -5.09 -26.94
N ARG A 465 23.88 -6.08 -26.40
CA ARG A 465 24.02 -6.28 -24.94
C ARG A 465 24.56 -5.05 -24.25
N GLU A 466 25.65 -4.46 -24.72
CA GLU A 466 26.27 -3.26 -24.14
C GLU A 466 25.30 -2.07 -24.19
N ALA A 467 24.54 -1.96 -25.27
CA ALA A 467 23.55 -0.89 -25.43
C ALA A 467 22.44 -0.97 -24.39
N LEU A 468 21.94 -2.16 -24.07
CA LEU A 468 20.95 -2.37 -23.01
C LEU A 468 21.57 -2.13 -21.62
N THR A 469 22.75 -2.72 -21.36
CA THR A 469 23.49 -2.62 -20.09
C THR A 469 23.71 -1.14 -19.67
N PHE A 470 24.15 -0.31 -20.62
CA PHE A 470 24.41 1.12 -20.39
C PHE A 470 23.29 2.04 -20.88
N SER A 471 22.17 1.48 -21.26
CA SER A 471 20.95 2.23 -21.67
C SER A 471 21.18 3.23 -22.79
N ARG A 472 21.95 2.86 -23.86
CA ARG A 472 22.27 3.73 -25.00
C ARG A 472 21.03 4.09 -25.80
N ASN A 473 20.71 5.39 -25.86
CA ASN A 473 19.49 5.87 -26.52
C ASN A 473 19.57 5.68 -28.04
N LEU A 474 20.68 6.10 -28.65
CA LEU A 474 20.83 6.10 -30.11
C LEU A 474 20.85 4.69 -30.69
N VAL A 475 21.48 3.75 -29.98
CA VAL A 475 21.44 2.32 -30.37
C VAL A 475 20.04 1.78 -30.28
N SER A 476 19.29 2.07 -29.20
CA SER A 476 17.90 1.60 -29.05
C SER A 476 16.98 2.14 -30.15
N ILE A 477 17.17 3.41 -30.58
CA ILE A 477 16.44 3.99 -31.72
C ILE A 477 16.76 3.24 -33.00
N ARG A 478 18.04 2.92 -33.26
CA ARG A 478 18.42 2.16 -34.46
C ARG A 478 17.97 0.70 -34.40
N VAL A 479 17.94 0.07 -33.22
CA VAL A 479 17.29 -1.23 -33.02
C VAL A 479 15.83 -1.16 -33.46
N LEU A 480 15.09 -0.14 -33.01
CA LEU A 480 13.70 0.03 -33.42
C LEU A 480 13.53 0.33 -34.93
N GLN A 481 14.46 1.10 -35.51
CA GLN A 481 14.45 1.33 -36.96
C GLN A 481 14.63 0.02 -37.75
N GLN A 482 15.54 -0.88 -37.34
CA GLN A 482 15.75 -2.17 -38.00
C GLN A 482 14.61 -3.15 -37.73
N LEU A 483 14.08 -3.18 -36.51
CA LEU A 483 12.98 -4.04 -36.09
C LEU A 483 11.66 -3.65 -36.81
N GLY A 484 11.41 -2.35 -36.93
CA GLY A 484 10.13 -1.76 -37.29
C GLY A 484 9.23 -1.51 -36.08
N VAL A 485 8.64 -0.31 -36.03
CA VAL A 485 7.82 0.17 -34.91
C VAL A 485 6.64 -0.77 -34.60
N ARG A 486 6.03 -1.33 -35.64
CA ARG A 486 4.88 -2.23 -35.52
C ARG A 486 5.17 -3.44 -34.65
N LYS A 487 6.33 -4.07 -34.77
CA LYS A 487 6.72 -5.24 -33.94
C LYS A 487 6.87 -4.91 -32.47
N LEU A 488 7.34 -3.70 -32.13
CA LEU A 488 7.38 -3.23 -30.75
C LEU A 488 5.97 -3.02 -30.18
N VAL A 489 5.05 -2.43 -30.97
CA VAL A 489 3.64 -2.26 -30.55
C VAL A 489 2.95 -3.61 -30.34
N GLU A 490 3.21 -4.58 -31.25
CA GLU A 490 2.71 -5.96 -31.12
C GLU A 490 3.25 -6.64 -29.84
N MET A 491 4.54 -6.48 -29.52
CA MET A 491 5.14 -6.97 -28.27
C MET A 491 4.47 -6.30 -27.06
N ALA A 492 4.33 -4.99 -27.06
CA ALA A 492 3.68 -4.26 -25.97
C ALA A 492 2.25 -4.75 -25.72
N ALA A 493 1.47 -4.93 -26.78
CA ALA A 493 0.11 -5.47 -26.68
C ALA A 493 0.07 -6.90 -26.10
N ARG A 494 1.00 -7.78 -26.53
CA ARG A 494 1.10 -9.16 -26.05
C ARG A 494 1.35 -9.22 -24.54
N VAL A 495 2.27 -8.39 -24.04
CA VAL A 495 2.57 -8.35 -22.59
C VAL A 495 1.52 -7.61 -21.75
N GLY A 496 0.45 -7.10 -22.39
CA GLY A 496 -0.70 -6.53 -21.70
C GLY A 496 -0.71 -5.02 -21.57
N PHE A 497 0.20 -4.29 -22.20
CA PHE A 497 0.15 -2.82 -22.21
C PHE A 497 -1.00 -2.29 -23.07
N ASP A 498 -1.66 -1.24 -22.61
CA ASP A 498 -2.63 -0.50 -23.41
C ASP A 498 -1.90 0.24 -24.54
N VAL A 499 -2.15 -0.18 -25.79
CA VAL A 499 -1.53 0.38 -27.00
C VAL A 499 -2.46 1.29 -27.79
N LYS A 500 -3.71 1.50 -27.32
CA LYS A 500 -4.76 2.20 -28.07
C LYS A 500 -4.34 3.61 -28.50
N ASP A 501 -3.71 4.35 -27.61
CA ASP A 501 -3.26 5.73 -27.85
C ASP A 501 -1.75 5.84 -28.07
N MET A 502 -1.08 4.70 -28.28
CA MET A 502 0.36 4.65 -28.52
C MET A 502 0.70 5.22 -29.90
N GLN A 503 1.51 6.27 -29.93
CA GLN A 503 1.97 6.88 -31.19
C GLN A 503 3.05 6.00 -31.82
N PRO A 504 2.82 5.40 -33.00
CA PRO A 504 3.73 4.43 -33.61
C PRO A 504 4.91 5.13 -34.30
N ASN A 505 5.82 5.68 -33.53
CA ASN A 505 7.03 6.35 -34.00
C ASN A 505 8.29 5.92 -33.26
N LEU A 506 9.45 6.41 -33.67
CA LEU A 506 10.75 6.00 -33.11
C LEU A 506 10.99 6.45 -31.66
N THR A 507 10.22 7.40 -31.15
CA THR A 507 10.35 7.83 -29.75
C THR A 507 9.96 6.71 -28.77
N LEU A 508 9.18 5.72 -29.22
CA LEU A 508 8.83 4.54 -28.44
C LEU A 508 10.05 3.74 -27.98
N ALA A 509 11.20 3.81 -28.71
CA ALA A 509 12.45 3.23 -28.26
C ALA A 509 12.94 3.80 -26.93
N LEU A 510 12.46 4.97 -26.56
CA LEU A 510 12.80 5.70 -25.33
C LEU A 510 11.65 5.67 -24.29
N GLY A 511 10.58 4.91 -24.52
CA GLY A 511 9.47 4.73 -23.58
C GLY A 511 8.63 6.00 -23.37
N THR A 512 8.23 6.65 -24.45
CA THR A 512 7.46 7.91 -24.39
C THR A 512 5.96 7.71 -24.12
N HIS A 513 5.42 6.51 -24.24
CA HIS A 513 4.04 6.22 -23.84
C HIS A 513 3.94 6.02 -22.33
N ALA A 514 2.82 6.44 -21.73
CA ALA A 514 2.66 6.49 -20.29
C ALA A 514 1.90 5.26 -19.74
N TYR A 515 2.40 4.67 -18.68
CA TYR A 515 1.84 3.52 -17.98
C TYR A 515 1.87 3.71 -16.46
N THR A 516 1.03 2.98 -15.76
CA THR A 516 1.09 2.91 -14.29
C THR A 516 2.23 2.00 -13.82
N PRO A 517 2.73 2.17 -12.59
CA PRO A 517 3.69 1.23 -12.01
C PRO A 517 3.22 -0.22 -12.00
N LEU A 518 1.93 -0.47 -11.80
CA LEU A 518 1.35 -1.80 -11.83
C LEU A 518 1.41 -2.42 -13.24
N GLU A 519 1.05 -1.66 -14.29
CA GLU A 519 1.16 -2.12 -15.69
C GLU A 519 2.61 -2.45 -16.05
N VAL A 520 3.58 -1.63 -15.61
CA VAL A 520 4.99 -1.90 -15.86
C VAL A 520 5.45 -3.15 -15.10
N ALA A 521 5.08 -3.32 -13.83
CA ALA A 521 5.40 -4.51 -13.05
C ALA A 521 4.83 -5.79 -13.70
N SER A 522 3.59 -5.74 -14.17
CA SER A 522 2.94 -6.86 -14.91
C SER A 522 3.71 -7.24 -16.17
N GLY A 523 4.16 -6.25 -16.97
CA GLY A 523 4.98 -6.52 -18.14
C GLY A 523 6.32 -7.20 -17.79
N TYR A 524 6.95 -6.79 -16.68
CA TYR A 524 8.19 -7.43 -16.20
C TYR A 524 7.95 -8.82 -15.62
N ALA A 525 6.76 -9.10 -15.07
CA ALA A 525 6.39 -10.44 -14.61
C ALA A 525 6.44 -11.45 -15.77
N ALA A 526 5.98 -11.08 -16.96
CA ALA A 526 6.07 -11.93 -18.14
C ALA A 526 7.53 -12.23 -18.57
N ILE A 527 8.49 -11.34 -18.27
CA ILE A 527 9.91 -11.64 -18.53
C ILE A 527 10.46 -12.57 -17.44
N ALA A 528 10.12 -12.31 -16.18
CA ALA A 528 10.64 -13.02 -15.02
C ALA A 528 10.20 -14.50 -14.95
N ASN A 529 8.97 -14.80 -15.40
CA ASN A 529 8.37 -16.13 -15.33
C ASN A 529 8.61 -17.00 -16.56
N GLY A 530 9.46 -16.56 -17.50
CA GLY A 530 9.77 -17.33 -18.71
C GLY A 530 8.81 -17.11 -19.88
N GLY A 531 8.05 -16.02 -19.86
CA GLY A 531 7.23 -15.57 -20.99
C GLY A 531 5.74 -15.80 -20.86
N PHE A 532 5.23 -16.17 -19.69
CA PHE A 532 3.81 -16.34 -19.44
C PHE A 532 3.11 -15.02 -19.11
N LYS A 533 1.90 -14.87 -19.58
CA LYS A 533 1.06 -13.71 -19.23
C LYS A 533 0.22 -14.01 -18.00
N VAL A 534 0.61 -13.43 -16.88
CA VAL A 534 -0.20 -13.39 -15.64
C VAL A 534 -0.80 -12.01 -15.48
N GLU A 535 -1.98 -11.94 -14.88
CA GLU A 535 -2.66 -10.67 -14.63
C GLU A 535 -2.53 -10.31 -13.14
N PRO A 536 -2.20 -9.06 -12.79
CA PRO A 536 -2.12 -8.66 -11.40
C PRO A 536 -3.48 -8.79 -10.70
N TRP A 537 -3.50 -9.43 -9.54
CA TRP A 537 -4.71 -9.58 -8.73
C TRP A 537 -4.39 -9.38 -7.24
N LEU A 538 -5.41 -8.94 -6.49
CA LEU A 538 -5.22 -8.47 -5.12
C LEU A 538 -6.14 -9.18 -4.11
N ILE A 539 -7.35 -9.53 -4.48
CA ILE A 539 -8.34 -10.11 -3.56
C ILE A 539 -8.30 -11.62 -3.66
N ASP A 540 -7.89 -12.26 -2.57
CA ASP A 540 -7.82 -13.72 -2.47
C ASP A 540 -9.21 -14.32 -2.33
N ARG A 541 -9.93 -13.92 -1.27
CA ARG A 541 -11.29 -14.38 -1.03
C ARG A 541 -12.09 -13.39 -0.19
N ILE A 542 -13.39 -13.55 -0.20
CA ILE A 542 -14.33 -12.85 0.71
C ILE A 542 -15.12 -13.90 1.45
N GLU A 543 -15.15 -13.78 2.77
CA GLU A 543 -15.93 -14.62 3.68
C GLU A 543 -17.08 -13.81 4.32
N ASP A 544 -18.20 -14.46 4.58
CA ASP A 544 -19.28 -13.88 5.39
C ASP A 544 -19.00 -14.05 6.90
N VAL A 545 -19.96 -13.62 7.75
CA VAL A 545 -19.82 -13.70 9.21
C VAL A 545 -19.76 -15.15 9.74
N ASP A 546 -20.29 -16.11 9.00
CA ASP A 546 -20.32 -17.53 9.35
C ASP A 546 -19.08 -18.27 8.81
N GLY A 547 -18.17 -17.55 8.11
CA GLY A 547 -16.96 -18.11 7.51
C GLY A 547 -17.19 -18.79 6.16
N ASN A 548 -18.38 -18.62 5.53
CA ASN A 548 -18.60 -19.17 4.19
C ASN A 548 -17.90 -18.31 3.15
N ILE A 549 -17.19 -18.96 2.22
CA ILE A 549 -16.54 -18.28 1.11
C ILE A 549 -17.62 -17.87 0.09
N ILE A 550 -17.79 -16.56 -0.12
CA ILE A 550 -18.71 -15.98 -1.11
C ILE A 550 -18.01 -15.51 -2.39
N TYR A 551 -16.71 -15.39 -2.35
CA TYR A 551 -15.83 -15.14 -3.49
C TYR A 551 -14.48 -15.77 -3.22
N GLU A 552 -13.92 -16.41 -4.23
CA GLU A 552 -12.53 -16.90 -4.27
C GLU A 552 -11.92 -16.55 -5.61
N ALA A 553 -10.66 -16.16 -5.62
CA ALA A 553 -9.93 -15.85 -6.84
C ALA A 553 -9.56 -17.15 -7.58
N ASP A 554 -9.56 -17.08 -8.91
CA ASP A 554 -9.11 -18.17 -9.79
C ASP A 554 -8.09 -17.58 -10.80
N PRO A 555 -6.84 -17.30 -10.35
CA PRO A 555 -5.83 -16.74 -11.22
C PRO A 555 -5.30 -17.77 -12.24
N VAL A 556 -4.72 -17.26 -13.33
CA VAL A 556 -3.91 -18.10 -14.22
C VAL A 556 -2.50 -18.24 -13.67
N ILE A 557 -1.90 -19.43 -13.78
CA ILE A 557 -0.60 -19.76 -13.22
C ILE A 557 0.41 -20.05 -14.33
N ALA A 558 1.61 -19.48 -14.23
CA ALA A 558 2.72 -19.77 -15.12
C ALA A 558 3.30 -21.15 -14.82
N CYS A 559 3.14 -22.13 -15.72
CA CYS A 559 3.57 -23.50 -15.54
C CYS A 559 4.47 -23.97 -16.69
N SER A 560 5.80 -23.81 -16.55
CA SER A 560 6.75 -24.34 -17.56
C SER A 560 6.81 -25.88 -17.60
N ALA A 561 6.46 -26.56 -16.50
CA ALA A 561 6.42 -28.01 -16.45
C ALA A 561 5.22 -28.60 -17.19
N CYS A 562 4.09 -27.88 -17.20
CA CYS A 562 2.85 -28.30 -17.87
C CYS A 562 3.01 -28.40 -19.39
N GLU A 563 3.76 -27.46 -20.00
CA GLU A 563 4.02 -27.48 -21.44
C GLU A 563 4.94 -28.63 -21.92
N ARG A 564 5.76 -29.21 -21.04
CA ARG A 564 6.71 -30.27 -21.37
C ARG A 564 6.08 -31.68 -21.49
N GLN A 565 4.84 -31.83 -21.05
CA GLN A 565 4.15 -33.14 -21.05
C GLN A 565 3.53 -33.51 -22.40
N VAL A 566 3.56 -32.64 -23.41
CA VAL A 566 3.04 -32.93 -24.76
C VAL A 566 4.19 -32.91 -25.77
N SER A 567 5.19 -33.76 -25.62
CA SER A 567 6.13 -34.04 -26.70
C SER A 567 5.60 -35.23 -27.52
N ASP A 568 5.67 -35.13 -28.85
CA ASP A 568 5.20 -36.17 -29.81
C ASP A 568 5.80 -37.58 -29.54
N ASP A 569 6.90 -37.68 -28.79
CA ASP A 569 7.55 -38.96 -28.48
C ASP A 569 6.85 -39.69 -27.32
N GLU A 570 6.23 -39.00 -26.36
CA GLU A 570 5.43 -39.63 -25.28
C GLU A 570 4.07 -40.13 -25.80
N PHE A 571 3.54 -39.52 -26.85
CA PHE A 571 2.29 -39.96 -27.48
C PHE A 571 2.45 -41.35 -28.19
N LEU A 572 3.67 -41.70 -28.53
CA LEU A 572 4.02 -43.00 -29.17
C LEU A 572 4.31 -44.11 -28.15
N GLU A 573 4.62 -43.80 -26.91
CA GLU A 573 4.85 -44.76 -25.83
C GLU A 573 3.61 -45.10 -24.99
N ALA A 574 2.55 -44.28 -25.03
CA ALA A 574 1.28 -44.54 -24.37
C ALA A 574 0.56 -45.76 -25.02
N SER A 575 0.89 -46.94 -24.53
CA SER A 575 0.40 -48.20 -25.09
C SER A 575 -1.04 -48.58 -24.66
N ARG A 576 -1.73 -47.71 -23.88
CA ARG A 576 -3.13 -47.93 -23.45
C ARG A 576 -3.92 -46.64 -23.47
N ILE A 577 -5.14 -46.72 -24.04
CA ILE A 577 -6.13 -45.64 -24.01
C ILE A 577 -6.51 -45.23 -22.55
N GLU A 578 -6.35 -46.14 -21.58
CA GLU A 578 -6.59 -45.91 -20.17
C GLU A 578 -5.57 -44.96 -19.52
N ASP A 579 -4.32 -44.90 -20.02
CA ASP A 579 -3.27 -43.99 -19.51
C ASP A 579 -3.47 -42.57 -20.06
N LEU A 580 -4.11 -42.42 -21.25
CA LEU A 580 -4.51 -41.13 -21.86
C LEU A 580 -5.75 -40.50 -21.19
N LEU A 581 -6.50 -41.28 -20.42
CA LEU A 581 -7.69 -40.84 -19.68
C LEU A 581 -7.40 -40.50 -18.22
N GLN A 582 -6.15 -40.64 -17.74
CA GLN A 582 -5.75 -40.44 -16.36
C GLN A 582 -4.87 -39.20 -16.11
N ASP A 583 -4.64 -38.34 -17.11
CA ASP A 583 -4.06 -37.04 -16.79
C ASP A 583 -5.11 -36.23 -16.00
N PRO A 584 -4.89 -36.00 -14.70
CA PRO A 584 -5.77 -35.07 -13.99
C PRO A 584 -5.68 -33.75 -14.71
N GLU A 585 -6.81 -33.17 -15.11
CA GLU A 585 -6.86 -31.77 -15.50
C GLU A 585 -6.09 -30.97 -14.44
N PRO A 586 -5.17 -30.07 -14.82
CA PRO A 586 -4.44 -29.30 -13.84
C PRO A 586 -5.47 -28.60 -12.91
N GLU A 587 -5.26 -28.72 -11.60
CA GLU A 587 -6.13 -28.12 -10.59
C GLU A 587 -6.23 -26.57 -10.70
N PHE A 588 -5.54 -25.97 -11.68
CA PHE A 588 -5.48 -24.53 -11.91
C PHE A 588 -5.51 -24.20 -13.41
N ARG A 589 -5.85 -22.94 -13.72
CA ARG A 589 -5.84 -22.40 -15.09
C ARG A 589 -4.42 -22.02 -15.50
N GLU A 590 -3.96 -22.56 -16.61
CA GLU A 590 -2.62 -22.25 -17.14
C GLU A 590 -2.58 -20.85 -17.78
N ALA A 591 -1.52 -20.09 -17.47
CA ALA A 591 -1.25 -18.83 -18.15
C ALA A 591 -0.73 -19.05 -19.57
N PRO A 592 -1.19 -18.28 -20.57
CA PRO A 592 -0.66 -18.42 -21.93
C PRO A 592 0.77 -17.91 -22.04
N ARG A 593 1.64 -18.67 -22.70
CA ARG A 593 2.98 -18.20 -23.03
C ARG A 593 2.92 -17.22 -24.20
N ILE A 594 3.38 -15.99 -23.97
CA ILE A 594 3.33 -14.88 -24.92
C ILE A 594 4.70 -14.45 -25.43
N ILE A 595 5.78 -14.85 -24.75
CA ILE A 595 7.16 -14.66 -25.17
C ILE A 595 7.84 -16.04 -25.06
N ASP A 596 8.65 -16.41 -26.08
CA ASP A 596 9.44 -17.62 -26.03
C ASP A 596 10.38 -17.64 -24.82
N GLU A 597 10.45 -18.74 -24.06
CA GLU A 597 11.28 -18.86 -22.85
C GLU A 597 12.77 -18.63 -23.17
N ARG A 598 13.22 -18.99 -24.36
CA ARG A 598 14.60 -18.78 -24.82
C ARG A 598 14.91 -17.29 -24.96
N VAL A 599 13.92 -16.50 -25.45
CA VAL A 599 14.03 -15.03 -25.54
C VAL A 599 14.10 -14.40 -24.17
N THR A 600 13.24 -14.82 -23.23
CA THR A 600 13.26 -14.29 -21.86
C THR A 600 14.55 -14.66 -21.14
N TYR A 601 15.09 -15.88 -21.34
CA TYR A 601 16.38 -16.29 -20.81
C TYR A 601 17.53 -15.41 -21.30
N VAL A 602 17.65 -15.22 -22.62
CA VAL A 602 18.70 -14.36 -23.21
C VAL A 602 18.54 -12.92 -22.75
N LEU A 603 17.31 -12.38 -22.70
CA LEU A 603 17.03 -11.02 -22.23
C LEU A 603 17.39 -10.88 -20.76
N THR A 604 17.02 -11.81 -19.90
CA THR A 604 17.34 -11.81 -18.47
C THR A 604 18.85 -11.76 -18.25
N SER A 605 19.63 -12.56 -19.00
CA SER A 605 21.09 -12.50 -18.94
C SER A 605 21.67 -11.13 -19.34
N MET A 606 20.97 -10.37 -20.19
CA MET A 606 21.37 -9.00 -20.53
C MET A 606 20.96 -7.99 -19.45
N LEU A 607 19.83 -8.22 -18.78
CA LEU A 607 19.32 -7.37 -17.69
C LEU A 607 20.07 -7.62 -16.37
N GLU A 608 20.64 -8.81 -16.16
CA GLU A 608 21.61 -9.09 -15.09
C GLU A 608 22.87 -8.21 -15.24
N ASP A 609 23.37 -8.02 -16.46
CA ASP A 609 24.49 -7.15 -16.75
C ASP A 609 24.19 -5.67 -16.38
N VAL A 610 22.94 -5.22 -16.48
CA VAL A 610 22.53 -3.88 -16.02
C VAL A 610 22.83 -3.71 -14.53
N ILE A 611 22.61 -4.75 -13.72
CA ILE A 611 22.91 -4.77 -12.29
C ILE A 611 24.40 -5.00 -12.05
N GLN A 612 25.00 -5.98 -12.73
CA GLN A 612 26.39 -6.34 -12.44
C GLN A 612 27.40 -5.25 -12.82
N ARG A 613 27.19 -4.57 -13.94
CA ARG A 613 28.16 -3.58 -14.46
C ARG A 613 27.56 -2.33 -15.10
N GLY A 614 26.24 -2.27 -15.21
CA GLY A 614 25.50 -1.22 -15.92
C GLY A 614 24.93 -0.11 -15.01
N THR A 615 23.80 0.42 -15.46
CA THR A 615 23.13 1.56 -14.80
C THR A 615 22.52 1.20 -13.43
N GLY A 616 22.25 -0.09 -13.19
CA GLY A 616 21.70 -0.64 -11.95
C GLY A 616 22.75 -1.10 -10.93
N ARG A 617 24.05 -0.87 -11.15
CA ARG A 617 25.16 -1.45 -10.37
C ARG A 617 25.11 -1.22 -8.84
N ARG A 618 24.33 -0.25 -8.36
CA ARG A 618 24.13 -0.04 -6.92
C ARG A 618 23.44 -1.24 -6.26
N ALA A 619 22.62 -2.00 -7.00
CA ALA A 619 21.95 -3.20 -6.48
C ALA A 619 22.91 -4.33 -6.09
N ARG A 620 24.18 -4.28 -6.53
CA ARG A 620 25.23 -5.22 -6.09
C ARG A 620 25.46 -5.24 -4.57
N VAL A 621 25.01 -4.21 -3.85
CA VAL A 621 25.05 -4.19 -2.37
C VAL A 621 24.20 -5.33 -1.75
N LEU A 622 23.28 -5.92 -2.52
CA LEU A 622 22.49 -7.08 -2.11
C LEU A 622 23.28 -8.41 -2.21
N GLU A 623 24.48 -8.39 -2.79
CA GLU A 623 25.40 -9.53 -2.92
C GLU A 623 24.77 -10.75 -3.62
N ARG A 624 23.87 -10.50 -4.62
CA ARG A 624 23.14 -11.52 -5.38
C ARG A 624 23.54 -11.49 -6.85
N ASN A 625 23.55 -12.67 -7.49
CA ASN A 625 23.84 -12.82 -8.91
C ASN A 625 22.60 -13.11 -9.77
N ASP A 626 21.48 -13.43 -9.15
CA ASP A 626 20.22 -13.80 -9.78
C ASP A 626 19.27 -12.60 -9.99
N LEU A 627 19.76 -11.38 -9.80
CA LEU A 627 18.97 -10.16 -9.97
C LEU A 627 19.12 -9.59 -11.37
N ALA A 628 18.00 -9.37 -12.03
CA ALA A 628 17.91 -8.67 -13.30
C ALA A 628 17.08 -7.38 -13.17
N GLY A 629 17.32 -6.37 -14.00
CA GLY A 629 16.51 -5.16 -13.91
C GLY A 629 16.93 -4.06 -14.86
N LYS A 630 16.13 -2.98 -14.89
CA LYS A 630 16.34 -1.84 -15.77
C LYS A 630 16.00 -0.52 -15.09
N THR A 631 16.86 0.47 -15.22
CA THR A 631 16.58 1.86 -14.86
C THR A 631 15.75 2.54 -15.95
N GLY A 632 14.86 3.44 -15.54
CA GLY A 632 14.16 4.37 -16.41
C GLY A 632 14.35 5.81 -15.96
N THR A 633 14.44 6.71 -16.91
CA THR A 633 14.47 8.16 -16.68
C THR A 633 13.90 8.84 -17.92
N THR A 634 13.03 9.81 -17.74
CA THR A 634 12.51 10.64 -18.84
C THR A 634 13.49 11.73 -19.24
N ASN A 635 13.41 12.21 -20.48
CA ASN A 635 14.17 13.36 -20.94
C ASN A 635 13.83 14.61 -20.12
N GLY A 636 14.85 15.19 -19.48
CA GLY A 636 14.66 16.09 -18.35
C GLY A 636 14.06 15.29 -17.18
N PRO A 637 14.82 14.97 -16.11
CA PRO A 637 14.40 14.00 -15.10
C PRO A 637 13.11 14.46 -14.39
N ARG A 638 11.97 13.99 -14.89
CA ARG A 638 10.61 14.19 -14.33
C ARG A 638 10.08 12.94 -13.70
N ASP A 639 10.45 11.78 -14.28
CA ASP A 639 10.11 10.46 -13.80
C ASP A 639 11.37 9.62 -13.69
N ALA A 640 11.58 9.02 -12.53
CA ALA A 640 12.64 8.06 -12.25
C ALA A 640 12.02 6.69 -11.96
N TRP A 641 12.50 5.66 -12.65
CA TRP A 641 11.99 4.30 -12.56
C TRP A 641 13.10 3.30 -12.29
N PHE A 642 12.75 2.25 -11.59
CA PHE A 642 13.52 1.01 -11.58
C PHE A 642 12.56 -0.17 -11.52
N SER A 643 12.67 -1.09 -12.48
CA SER A 643 12.04 -2.40 -12.42
C SER A 643 13.10 -3.46 -12.35
N GLY A 644 13.01 -4.33 -11.36
CA GLY A 644 13.94 -5.42 -11.16
C GLY A 644 13.25 -6.64 -10.60
N TYR A 645 13.85 -7.81 -10.81
CA TYR A 645 13.25 -9.08 -10.48
C TYR A 645 14.30 -10.17 -10.24
N ASN A 646 13.85 -11.23 -9.58
CA ASN A 646 14.39 -12.59 -9.65
C ASN A 646 13.27 -13.56 -10.08
N ARG A 647 13.42 -14.84 -9.84
CA ARG A 647 12.38 -15.83 -10.19
C ARG A 647 11.14 -15.77 -9.31
N ASP A 648 11.28 -15.26 -8.08
CA ASP A 648 10.25 -15.30 -7.05
C ASP A 648 9.49 -13.99 -6.93
N LEU A 649 10.09 -12.88 -7.36
CA LEU A 649 9.53 -11.55 -7.11
C LEU A 649 9.89 -10.55 -8.21
N VAL A 650 8.90 -9.79 -8.66
CA VAL A 650 9.06 -8.64 -9.56
C VAL A 650 8.66 -7.37 -8.84
N THR A 651 9.56 -6.39 -8.82
CA THR A 651 9.28 -5.13 -8.14
C THR A 651 9.58 -3.94 -9.04
N THR A 652 8.60 -3.05 -9.18
CA THR A 652 8.72 -1.77 -9.90
C THR A 652 8.58 -0.61 -8.93
N THR A 653 9.52 0.34 -9.00
CA THR A 653 9.50 1.59 -8.24
C THR A 653 9.49 2.79 -9.18
N TRP A 654 8.72 3.80 -8.80
CA TRP A 654 8.62 5.10 -9.46
C TRP A 654 8.79 6.24 -8.46
N VAL A 655 9.46 7.32 -8.90
CA VAL A 655 9.59 8.59 -8.17
C VAL A 655 9.40 9.74 -9.13
N GLY A 656 8.60 10.75 -8.73
CA GLY A 656 8.33 11.94 -9.53
C GLY A 656 7.41 12.93 -8.84
N PHE A 657 7.21 14.10 -9.44
CA PHE A 657 6.20 15.06 -8.98
C PHE A 657 4.86 14.84 -9.67
N ASP A 658 3.76 15.04 -8.95
CA ASP A 658 2.40 14.92 -9.51
C ASP A 658 2.14 15.94 -10.63
N ASP A 659 2.70 17.14 -10.53
CA ASP A 659 2.59 18.23 -11.49
C ASP A 659 3.54 18.12 -12.68
N TYR A 660 4.27 16.98 -12.79
CA TYR A 660 5.24 16.72 -13.85
C TYR A 660 6.44 17.70 -13.87
N SER A 661 6.76 18.32 -12.75
CA SER A 661 7.92 19.19 -12.57
C SER A 661 9.25 18.40 -12.68
N LEU A 662 10.35 19.11 -12.95
CA LEU A 662 11.69 18.52 -12.96
C LEU A 662 12.12 18.14 -11.55
N MET A 663 12.71 16.97 -11.38
CA MET A 663 13.25 16.50 -10.10
C MET A 663 14.68 17.03 -9.79
N GLY A 664 15.34 17.65 -10.76
CA GLY A 664 16.73 18.08 -10.66
C GLY A 664 17.69 17.24 -11.53
N ARG A 665 18.84 17.82 -11.89
CA ARG A 665 19.76 17.28 -12.91
C ARG A 665 20.38 15.92 -12.60
N ARG A 666 20.41 15.50 -11.33
CA ARG A 666 21.05 14.25 -10.91
C ARG A 666 20.05 13.20 -10.42
N GLU A 667 18.78 13.44 -10.59
CA GLU A 667 17.70 12.56 -10.12
C GLU A 667 17.27 11.61 -11.25
N PHE A 668 18.02 10.53 -11.38
CA PHE A 668 17.78 9.46 -12.37
C PHE A 668 17.16 8.23 -11.70
N GLY A 669 16.69 7.27 -12.49
CA GLY A 669 16.21 5.98 -11.97
C GLY A 669 17.23 5.30 -11.04
N GLY A 670 18.53 5.37 -11.37
CA GLY A 670 19.60 4.82 -10.53
C GLY A 670 19.90 5.60 -9.24
N THR A 671 19.37 6.80 -9.05
CA THR A 671 19.61 7.65 -7.86
C THR A 671 18.36 7.89 -7.02
N ALA A 672 17.17 7.90 -7.62
CA ALA A 672 15.93 8.15 -6.92
C ALA A 672 15.09 6.86 -6.72
N ALA A 673 14.87 6.04 -7.75
CA ALA A 673 14.02 4.85 -7.68
C ALA A 673 14.77 3.58 -7.23
N LEU A 674 15.98 3.34 -7.75
CA LEU A 674 16.77 2.15 -7.42
C LEU A 674 17.08 2.00 -5.92
N PRO A 675 17.41 3.05 -5.14
CA PRO A 675 17.59 2.89 -3.69
C PRO A 675 16.35 2.35 -2.98
N ILE A 676 15.16 2.82 -3.33
CA ILE A 676 13.88 2.32 -2.79
C ILE A 676 13.74 0.83 -3.09
N TRP A 677 14.00 0.43 -4.33
CA TRP A 677 13.97 -0.97 -4.73
C TRP A 677 14.98 -1.83 -3.94
N ILE A 678 16.20 -1.34 -3.73
CA ILE A 678 17.25 -2.03 -2.96
C ILE A 678 16.80 -2.24 -1.50
N ASP A 679 16.26 -1.20 -0.87
CA ASP A 679 15.87 -1.26 0.54
C ASP A 679 14.70 -2.22 0.74
N PHE A 680 13.74 -2.24 -0.17
CA PHE A 680 12.67 -3.23 -0.20
C PHE A 680 13.20 -4.66 -0.43
N MET A 681 13.99 -4.87 -1.49
CA MET A 681 14.49 -6.20 -1.86
C MET A 681 15.43 -6.80 -0.81
N ARG A 682 16.10 -5.98 0.00
CA ARG A 682 16.91 -6.47 1.13
C ARG A 682 16.10 -7.29 2.14
N VAL A 683 14.82 -6.97 2.31
CA VAL A 683 13.89 -7.69 3.17
C VAL A 683 13.16 -8.78 2.39
N ALA A 684 12.79 -8.49 1.15
CA ALA A 684 11.87 -9.32 0.37
C ALA A 684 12.51 -10.55 -0.29
N LEU A 685 13.84 -10.52 -0.51
CA LEU A 685 14.51 -11.63 -1.18
C LEU A 685 14.63 -12.86 -0.28
N SER A 686 14.20 -14.01 -0.80
CA SER A 686 14.48 -15.32 -0.18
C SER A 686 16.00 -15.57 -0.10
N PRO A 687 16.49 -16.31 0.90
CA PRO A 687 17.93 -16.56 1.09
C PRO A 687 18.61 -17.20 -0.12
N GLU A 688 17.91 -18.06 -0.88
CA GLU A 688 18.44 -18.78 -2.02
C GLU A 688 17.43 -18.79 -3.18
N SER A 689 17.87 -18.30 -4.35
CA SER A 689 17.20 -18.57 -5.63
C SER A 689 18.06 -19.52 -6.46
N ALA A 690 17.49 -20.60 -6.93
CA ALA A 690 18.16 -21.48 -7.87
C ALA A 690 18.45 -20.75 -9.18
N ALA A 691 19.66 -20.91 -9.76
CA ALA A 691 19.96 -20.40 -11.08
C ALA A 691 18.97 -20.98 -12.12
N ALA A 692 18.53 -20.15 -13.05
CA ALA A 692 17.66 -20.61 -14.12
C ALA A 692 18.38 -21.65 -14.98
N GLU A 693 17.72 -22.78 -15.25
CA GLU A 693 18.23 -23.76 -16.22
C GLU A 693 18.25 -23.14 -17.62
N ILE A 694 19.23 -23.53 -18.42
CA ILE A 694 19.34 -23.07 -19.81
C ILE A 694 18.27 -23.79 -20.63
N PRO A 695 17.30 -23.06 -21.22
CA PRO A 695 16.26 -23.72 -22.02
C PRO A 695 16.84 -24.43 -23.25
N PRO A 696 16.22 -25.53 -23.72
CA PRO A 696 16.56 -26.15 -24.97
C PRO A 696 16.49 -25.14 -26.13
N GLY A 697 17.51 -25.18 -27.02
CA GLY A 697 17.61 -24.19 -28.13
C GLY A 697 18.27 -22.86 -27.77
N VAL A 698 18.74 -22.69 -26.54
CA VAL A 698 19.70 -21.64 -26.18
C VAL A 698 21.11 -22.22 -26.22
N VAL A 699 22.03 -21.53 -26.91
CA VAL A 699 23.42 -21.95 -27.06
C VAL A 699 24.36 -20.90 -26.50
N ARG A 700 25.46 -21.36 -25.89
CA ARG A 700 26.52 -20.48 -25.38
C ARG A 700 27.74 -20.60 -26.29
N LEU A 701 28.11 -19.50 -26.95
CA LEU A 701 29.21 -19.46 -27.90
C LEU A 701 30.25 -18.41 -27.47
N ARG A 702 31.50 -18.67 -27.92
CA ARG A 702 32.57 -17.69 -27.73
C ARG A 702 32.58 -16.72 -28.91
N ILE A 703 32.56 -15.42 -28.58
CA ILE A 703 32.58 -14.34 -29.57
C ILE A 703 33.78 -13.44 -29.33
N ASP A 704 34.26 -12.80 -30.39
CA ASP A 704 35.22 -11.71 -30.31
C ASP A 704 34.52 -10.44 -29.76
N LYS A 705 35.18 -9.75 -28.84
CA LYS A 705 34.59 -8.61 -28.13
C LYS A 705 34.33 -7.39 -29.02
N GLU A 706 35.12 -7.21 -30.06
CA GLU A 706 35.03 -6.03 -30.95
C GLU A 706 34.08 -6.28 -32.11
N SER A 707 34.26 -7.42 -32.81
CA SER A 707 33.47 -7.72 -34.01
C SER A 707 32.11 -8.41 -33.70
N GLY A 708 31.92 -8.96 -32.50
CA GLY A 708 30.73 -9.75 -32.18
C GLY A 708 30.64 -11.08 -32.92
N GLN A 709 31.63 -11.44 -33.76
CA GLN A 709 31.64 -12.66 -34.55
C GLN A 709 32.10 -13.86 -33.69
N ARG A 710 31.65 -15.06 -34.05
CA ARG A 710 32.11 -16.29 -33.41
C ARG A 710 33.62 -16.48 -33.62
N THR A 711 34.33 -16.83 -32.55
CA THR A 711 35.78 -17.00 -32.59
C THR A 711 36.21 -18.13 -31.69
N ASP A 712 37.30 -18.82 -32.12
CA ASP A 712 38.00 -19.85 -31.30
C ASP A 712 39.20 -19.25 -30.54
N SER A 713 39.55 -17.97 -30.80
CA SER A 713 40.61 -17.25 -30.12
C SER A 713 40.25 -17.00 -28.65
N GLN A 714 41.23 -17.21 -27.74
CA GLN A 714 41.04 -16.95 -26.32
C GLN A 714 41.39 -15.46 -25.92
N SER A 715 42.16 -14.77 -26.69
CA SER A 715 42.84 -13.52 -26.27
C SER A 715 41.91 -12.29 -26.28
N SER A 716 40.92 -12.21 -27.17
CA SER A 716 39.95 -11.09 -27.25
C SER A 716 38.49 -11.51 -27.13
N SER A 717 38.25 -12.73 -26.62
CA SER A 717 36.94 -13.35 -26.65
C SER A 717 36.19 -13.27 -25.34
N MET A 718 34.88 -13.49 -25.41
CA MET A 718 33.99 -13.65 -24.28
C MET A 718 32.90 -14.69 -24.59
N TRP A 719 32.27 -15.24 -23.55
CA TRP A 719 31.09 -16.07 -23.72
C TRP A 719 29.84 -15.21 -23.87
N GLU A 720 28.97 -15.61 -24.80
CA GLU A 720 27.69 -14.98 -25.05
C GLU A 720 26.62 -16.04 -25.30
N VAL A 721 25.37 -15.71 -24.98
CA VAL A 721 24.19 -16.60 -25.15
C VAL A 721 23.35 -16.17 -26.34
N PHE A 722 22.82 -17.14 -27.06
CA PHE A 722 22.06 -16.93 -28.31
C PHE A 722 20.91 -17.92 -28.42
N LEU A 723 19.88 -17.52 -29.14
CA LEU A 723 18.95 -18.47 -29.74
C LEU A 723 19.71 -19.26 -30.81
N GLN A 724 19.53 -20.58 -30.85
CA GLN A 724 20.28 -21.47 -31.74
C GLN A 724 20.18 -21.04 -33.22
N GLU A 725 19.00 -20.60 -33.65
CA GLU A 725 18.70 -20.12 -35.01
C GLU A 725 19.31 -18.75 -35.34
N PHE A 726 19.67 -17.96 -34.33
CA PHE A 726 20.19 -16.60 -34.49
C PHE A 726 21.60 -16.46 -33.91
N THR A 727 22.54 -17.28 -34.40
CA THR A 727 23.95 -17.24 -33.99
C THR A 727 24.78 -16.43 -34.94
N PRO A 728 25.85 -15.72 -34.48
CA PRO A 728 26.75 -14.99 -35.36
C PRO A 728 27.55 -15.95 -36.25
N ASN A 729 27.90 -15.47 -37.47
CA ASN A 729 28.75 -16.19 -38.40
C ASN A 729 30.15 -16.48 -37.82
N ASN A 730 30.83 -17.55 -38.29
CA ASN A 730 32.21 -17.79 -38.00
C ASN A 730 33.08 -16.69 -38.57
N GLN A 731 34.03 -16.19 -37.78
CA GLN A 731 35.10 -15.32 -38.27
C GLN A 731 35.93 -16.15 -39.29
N ARG A 732 35.67 -15.97 -40.61
CA ARG A 732 36.60 -16.47 -41.61
C ARG A 732 37.91 -15.72 -41.40
N GLY A 733 39.02 -16.46 -41.23
CA GLY A 733 40.36 -15.86 -41.07
C GLY A 733 40.52 -14.75 -42.08
N ARG A 734 40.93 -13.55 -41.63
CA ARG A 734 41.28 -12.43 -42.50
C ARG A 734 42.40 -12.88 -43.44
N ASN A 735 42.07 -13.37 -44.58
CA ASN A 735 42.95 -13.26 -45.74
C ASN A 735 42.87 -11.83 -46.23
N ASN A 736 44.03 -11.15 -46.32
CA ASN A 736 44.24 -9.76 -46.69
C ASN A 736 43.83 -9.44 -48.14
N ALA A 737 42.54 -9.73 -48.54
CA ALA A 737 42.09 -9.53 -49.88
C ALA A 737 40.80 -8.69 -50.05
N ASP A 738 40.12 -8.30 -48.99
CA ASP A 738 38.86 -7.55 -49.13
C ASP A 738 38.89 -6.25 -48.29
N ALA A 739 39.72 -5.28 -48.74
CA ALA A 739 39.73 -3.93 -48.16
C ALA A 739 38.84 -2.93 -48.95
N GLU A 740 37.97 -3.39 -49.85
CA GLU A 740 37.24 -2.52 -50.79
C GLU A 740 35.74 -2.40 -50.57
N ASP A 741 35.14 -2.92 -49.52
CA ASP A 741 33.66 -2.84 -49.33
C ASP A 741 33.25 -2.09 -48.02
N LEU A 742 33.94 -1.04 -47.65
CA LEU A 742 33.60 -0.18 -46.51
C LEU A 742 32.84 1.11 -46.87
N ASP A 743 32.58 1.37 -48.15
CA ASP A 743 31.90 2.62 -48.61
C ASP A 743 30.35 2.56 -48.55
N GLY A 744 29.77 1.45 -48.08
CA GLY A 744 28.31 1.30 -47.97
C GLY A 744 27.75 1.53 -46.54
N LEU A 745 28.53 1.96 -45.55
CA LEU A 745 28.14 2.08 -44.16
C LEU A 745 28.13 3.53 -43.59
N PHE A 746 28.17 4.52 -44.48
CA PHE A 746 28.06 5.93 -44.08
C PHE A 746 26.67 6.51 -44.40
#